data_2fc3ca4b05fc56d5b7315de9cc403263
#
_entry.id   2fc3ca4b05fc56d5b7315de9cc403263
#
_cell.length_a   1.000
_cell.length_b   1.000
_cell.length_c   1.000
_cell.angle_alpha   90.00
_cell.angle_beta   90.00
_cell.angle_gamma   90.00
#
_symmetry.space_group_name_H-M   'P 1'
#
loop_
_entity.id
_entity.type
_entity.pdbx_description
1 polymer ?
#
loop_
_entity_poly.entity_id
_entity_poly.type
_entity_poly.pdbx_seq_one_letter_code
_entity_poly.pdbx_strand_id
1 'polypeptide(L)'
;MMTVPDSSLPTALPTAPTPAQVAPNFITEIIERDLQSGKYVGVVTRFPPEPNGYLHLGHTFASFLDFQTAVQYGGRYHLRLDDTNPEGESQEFAEGIMADLRWLGWDWGEKLFYASDNFERYYQYAEQLIRQGDAYVDSVSGHEMARLRGDAHTPGTPSGYRERGAGENLDLFRRMRAGEFADGAHVLRGKIDLGSANMKLRDPVLYRIKRAWHYRAGDAWCIYPMYDFQHPLQDAIEGITHSMCSLEFVDNRAIYDWLMERLSFAPRPHQYEFGRRSLEYTIVSKRKLRQLVEGGHVTGWDDPRMPTLRAQQRLGVTPDAVRAFAAQIGVSRTNRTVDIAVYENAVRDDLNHRAPRVMAVLDPVRVTLDNLDGARTLQLAYWPHDVIEASSDGLVALPGGERVAPDQAVRDVPLTRELFIEREDFSADPPKGYKRLTPGGTARLRGAGIIRADSFGTDDSGNVTHIHATLLGEGAKAGGVIHWVSAERAIPAEFRLYDRLFRVANPEGHDEPTQNPDDILPDFDPEQPGPESGPLDTGFLRYLNPGSLRVMRGYVEASVASDPQDTRYQFERQGYFWRDPVDSRADAPVFGRIITLKDAWAQTQKAESSKPKAEGRKPKAEAVVAGGVQPALTPQQEAGVTRLMGLGAAEGDARTIARDETLLAFLADAALGDTFAQVTSWTVNDLATPLRAGEVKVRAADLAPLADLLTAGKVTTRVARDALARAAASGEAPAALIEREGLSAGLDDAELERIVAGVLEKNPSEVEAYRGGKTALLGFFTGQVMRATQGKAEPGRVAGVLKDGLAAK
;
A
#
# COMPACT_ATOMS: atom_id res chain seq x y z
N MET A 1 -11.88 -5.92 34.46
CA MET A 1 -10.59 -5.33 34.81
C MET A 1 -9.54 -6.40 34.58
N MET A 2 -8.96 -6.44 33.39
CA MET A 2 -7.74 -7.22 33.10
C MET A 2 -6.64 -6.20 32.88
N THR A 3 -5.66 -6.20 33.74
CA THR A 3 -4.48 -5.36 33.69
C THR A 3 -3.63 -5.75 32.52
N VAL A 4 -3.40 -4.78 31.61
CA VAL A 4 -2.41 -4.86 30.57
C VAL A 4 -1.02 -4.84 31.23
N PRO A 5 -0.08 -5.72 30.88
CA PRO A 5 1.26 -5.66 31.43
C PRO A 5 1.98 -4.42 30.91
N ASP A 6 2.52 -3.67 31.86
CA ASP A 6 3.39 -2.51 31.66
C ASP A 6 4.65 -2.95 30.92
N SER A 7 4.74 -2.61 29.61
CA SER A 7 5.96 -2.80 28.82
C SER A 7 6.90 -1.63 29.10
N SER A 8 7.68 -1.71 30.14
CA SER A 8 8.86 -0.87 30.36
C SER A 8 9.85 -1.10 29.21
N LEU A 9 9.90 -0.14 28.27
CA LEU A 9 10.94 -0.04 27.25
C LEU A 9 12.32 0.07 27.93
N PRO A 10 13.35 -0.65 27.45
CA PRO A 10 14.69 -0.50 27.97
C PRO A 10 15.24 0.89 27.64
N THR A 11 15.56 1.63 28.66
CA THR A 11 16.26 2.91 28.64
C THR A 11 17.71 2.68 28.24
N ALA A 12 18.07 3.01 27.01
CA ALA A 12 19.29 3.57 26.44
C ALA A 12 19.36 3.22 24.96
N LEU A 13 18.79 4.09 24.15
CA LEU A 13 19.12 4.10 22.71
C LEU A 13 20.59 4.51 22.58
N PRO A 14 21.35 3.87 21.65
CA PRO A 14 22.69 4.33 21.30
C PRO A 14 22.60 5.79 20.85
N THR A 15 23.65 6.57 21.15
CA THR A 15 23.75 7.98 20.75
C THR A 15 23.23 8.18 19.33
N ALA A 16 22.11 8.86 19.22
CA ALA A 16 21.44 9.08 17.94
C ALA A 16 22.42 9.71 16.96
N PRO A 17 22.51 9.19 15.71
CA PRO A 17 23.19 9.92 14.65
C PRO A 17 22.62 11.32 14.61
N THR A 18 23.46 12.31 14.30
CA THR A 18 23.06 13.72 14.16
C THR A 18 21.73 13.78 13.40
N PRO A 19 20.67 14.42 13.96
CA PRO A 19 19.37 14.43 13.31
C PRO A 19 19.52 14.86 11.86
N ALA A 20 18.95 14.10 10.93
CA ALA A 20 19.01 14.43 9.51
C ALA A 20 18.38 15.82 9.32
N GLN A 21 19.16 16.80 8.93
CA GLN A 21 18.70 18.20 8.78
C GLN A 21 17.98 18.38 7.44
N VAL A 22 17.00 19.28 7.42
CA VAL A 22 16.43 19.75 6.17
C VAL A 22 17.51 20.56 5.44
N ALA A 23 17.91 20.09 4.26
CA ALA A 23 18.87 20.83 3.44
C ALA A 23 18.34 22.23 3.08
N PRO A 24 19.21 23.26 2.93
CA PRO A 24 18.81 24.60 2.52
C PRO A 24 17.91 24.56 1.28
N ASN A 25 16.78 25.23 1.35
CA ASN A 25 15.77 25.26 0.30
C ASN A 25 14.92 26.53 0.40
N PHE A 26 14.01 26.73 -0.54
CA PHE A 26 13.21 27.97 -0.57
C PHE A 26 12.32 28.19 0.66
N ILE A 27 11.91 27.12 1.39
CA ILE A 27 11.14 27.26 2.65
C ILE A 27 12.07 27.75 3.76
N THR A 28 13.26 27.17 3.90
CA THR A 28 14.25 27.61 4.89
C THR A 28 14.66 29.07 4.66
N GLU A 29 14.85 29.50 3.39
CA GLU A 29 15.11 30.90 3.03
C GLU A 29 13.98 31.86 3.45
N ILE A 30 12.71 31.42 3.30
CA ILE A 30 11.54 32.17 3.74
C ILE A 30 11.53 32.31 5.27
N ILE A 31 11.73 31.20 5.98
CA ILE A 31 11.75 31.16 7.45
C ILE A 31 12.84 32.09 7.99
N GLU A 32 14.04 32.00 7.46
CA GLU A 32 15.16 32.85 7.87
C GLU A 32 14.86 34.33 7.68
N ARG A 33 14.30 34.74 6.53
CA ARG A 33 13.87 36.11 6.25
C ARG A 33 12.74 36.54 7.19
N ASP A 34 11.76 35.70 7.45
CA ASP A 34 10.62 36.03 8.31
C ASP A 34 11.05 36.18 9.78
N LEU A 35 12.03 35.41 10.26
CA LEU A 35 12.65 35.56 11.57
C LEU A 35 13.52 36.86 11.66
N GLN A 36 14.34 37.11 10.65
CA GLN A 36 15.20 38.32 10.59
C GLN A 36 14.39 39.60 10.54
N SER A 37 13.25 39.60 9.84
CA SER A 37 12.36 40.77 9.76
C SER A 37 11.52 40.99 11.02
N GLY A 38 11.51 40.01 11.95
CA GLY A 38 10.66 40.04 13.14
C GLY A 38 9.17 39.79 12.85
N LYS A 39 8.82 39.29 11.66
CA LYS A 39 7.45 38.91 11.32
C LYS A 39 6.93 37.80 12.26
N TYR A 40 7.80 36.86 12.60
CA TYR A 40 7.55 35.84 13.64
C TYR A 40 8.69 35.82 14.65
N VAL A 41 8.35 35.55 15.92
CA VAL A 41 9.33 35.40 17.00
C VAL A 41 9.91 33.98 17.13
N GLY A 42 9.40 33.03 16.36
CA GLY A 42 9.81 31.63 16.33
C GLY A 42 9.08 30.87 15.26
N VAL A 43 9.42 29.61 15.08
CA VAL A 43 8.84 28.72 14.08
C VAL A 43 7.85 27.77 14.74
N VAL A 44 6.64 27.70 14.22
CA VAL A 44 5.61 26.73 14.62
C VAL A 44 5.09 26.07 13.34
N THR A 45 5.26 24.79 13.25
CA THR A 45 4.80 23.97 12.12
C THR A 45 3.79 22.93 12.59
N ARG A 46 3.11 22.29 11.67
CA ARG A 46 2.20 21.19 12.01
C ARG A 46 2.11 20.19 10.87
N PHE A 47 1.92 18.89 11.20
CA PHE A 47 1.50 17.88 10.27
C PHE A 47 0.01 17.56 10.52
N PRO A 48 -0.89 17.76 9.51
CA PRO A 48 -2.33 17.66 9.71
C PRO A 48 -2.95 16.45 8.97
N PRO A 49 -2.64 15.20 9.34
CA PRO A 49 -3.23 14.06 8.64
C PRO A 49 -4.72 13.89 8.97
N GLU A 50 -5.53 13.54 7.95
CA GLU A 50 -6.90 13.07 8.15
C GLU A 50 -6.89 11.63 8.66
N PRO A 51 -7.66 11.31 9.74
CA PRO A 51 -7.71 9.96 10.31
C PRO A 51 -8.65 9.02 9.53
N ASN A 52 -8.49 8.95 8.19
CA ASN A 52 -9.27 8.15 7.25
C ASN A 52 -8.46 7.02 6.58
N GLY A 53 -7.29 6.71 7.11
CA GLY A 53 -6.39 5.63 6.64
C GLY A 53 -5.03 5.71 7.29
N TYR A 54 -4.23 4.66 7.13
CA TYR A 54 -2.86 4.61 7.64
C TYR A 54 -1.90 5.47 6.83
N LEU A 55 -0.84 5.94 7.49
CA LEU A 55 0.24 6.66 6.82
C LEU A 55 1.02 5.72 5.88
N HIS A 56 1.56 6.29 4.82
CA HIS A 56 2.41 5.60 3.84
C HIS A 56 3.70 6.40 3.59
N LEU A 57 4.65 5.82 2.87
CA LEU A 57 5.95 6.42 2.58
C LEU A 57 5.86 7.84 1.97
N GLY A 58 4.79 8.13 1.21
CA GLY A 58 4.57 9.49 0.68
C GLY A 58 4.33 10.55 1.78
N HIS A 59 3.66 10.17 2.89
CA HIS A 59 3.44 11.07 4.03
C HIS A 59 4.73 11.34 4.84
N THR A 60 5.69 10.42 4.79
CA THR A 60 6.94 10.54 5.54
C THR A 60 7.70 11.80 5.18
N PHE A 61 7.72 12.16 3.89
CA PHE A 61 8.41 13.37 3.44
C PHE A 61 7.77 14.65 4.00
N ALA A 62 6.44 14.77 3.93
CA ALA A 62 5.72 15.93 4.47
C ALA A 62 5.90 16.04 5.99
N SER A 63 5.70 14.94 6.73
CA SER A 63 5.87 14.92 8.19
C SER A 63 7.32 15.18 8.62
N PHE A 64 8.32 14.69 7.86
CA PHE A 64 9.73 15.01 8.07
C PHE A 64 9.98 16.50 7.90
N LEU A 65 9.45 17.12 6.84
CA LEU A 65 9.64 18.55 6.59
C LEU A 65 9.07 19.40 7.73
N ASP A 66 7.84 19.11 8.16
CA ASP A 66 7.19 19.81 9.26
C ASP A 66 7.94 19.63 10.58
N PHE A 67 8.25 18.41 10.96
CA PHE A 67 8.93 18.09 12.23
C PHE A 67 10.37 18.64 12.24
N GLN A 68 11.15 18.30 11.22
CA GLN A 68 12.58 18.63 11.22
C GLN A 68 12.84 20.13 11.07
N THR A 69 11.97 20.85 10.35
CA THR A 69 12.03 22.31 10.29
C THR A 69 11.81 22.94 11.67
N ALA A 70 10.81 22.48 12.41
CA ALA A 70 10.60 22.97 13.77
C ALA A 70 11.84 22.72 14.66
N VAL A 71 12.38 21.51 14.63
CA VAL A 71 13.56 21.12 15.41
C VAL A 71 14.78 21.98 15.01
N GLN A 72 15.03 22.14 13.71
CA GLN A 72 16.20 22.87 13.19
C GLN A 72 16.22 24.35 13.62
N TYR A 73 15.05 24.98 13.71
CA TYR A 73 14.93 26.39 14.13
C TYR A 73 14.58 26.54 15.62
N GLY A 74 14.69 25.47 16.44
CA GLY A 74 14.35 25.52 17.87
C GLY A 74 12.89 25.91 18.14
N GLY A 75 12.03 25.60 17.21
CA GLY A 75 10.61 25.92 17.21
C GLY A 75 9.73 24.85 17.84
N ARG A 76 8.46 24.83 17.45
CA ARG A 76 7.47 23.86 17.93
C ARG A 76 6.84 23.12 16.76
N TYR A 77 6.65 21.81 16.94
CA TYR A 77 5.93 20.95 16.04
C TYR A 77 4.59 20.53 16.64
N HIS A 78 3.51 20.66 15.90
CA HIS A 78 2.17 20.22 16.31
C HIS A 78 1.75 18.99 15.49
N LEU A 79 1.09 18.05 16.12
CA LEU A 79 0.30 17.03 15.42
C LEU A 79 -1.15 17.46 15.48
N ARG A 80 -1.77 17.66 14.31
CA ARG A 80 -3.20 17.94 14.17
C ARG A 80 -3.87 16.76 13.45
N LEU A 81 -4.82 16.12 14.09
CA LEU A 81 -5.73 15.23 13.40
C LEU A 81 -6.83 16.09 12.75
N ASP A 82 -6.82 16.15 11.43
CA ASP A 82 -7.80 16.93 10.65
C ASP A 82 -9.06 16.10 10.47
N ASP A 83 -9.84 16.04 11.53
CA ASP A 83 -11.00 15.16 11.70
C ASP A 83 -12.31 15.95 11.54
N THR A 84 -12.52 16.57 10.39
CA THR A 84 -13.74 17.36 10.10
C THR A 84 -14.72 16.66 9.17
N ASN A 85 -14.38 15.50 8.62
CA ASN A 85 -15.26 14.72 7.78
C ASN A 85 -15.85 13.53 8.57
N PRO A 86 -17.16 13.51 8.89
CA PRO A 86 -17.74 12.45 9.71
C PRO A 86 -17.78 11.08 9.02
N GLU A 87 -17.52 11.02 7.71
CA GLU A 87 -17.50 9.77 6.94
C GLU A 87 -16.06 9.31 6.69
N GLY A 88 -15.77 8.05 6.96
CA GLY A 88 -14.48 7.43 6.67
C GLY A 88 -13.37 7.68 7.70
N GLU A 89 -13.59 8.53 8.71
CA GLU A 89 -12.66 8.78 9.81
C GLU A 89 -12.94 7.87 11.00
N SER A 90 -11.88 7.44 11.69
CA SER A 90 -12.02 6.55 12.84
C SER A 90 -10.93 6.75 13.89
N GLN A 91 -11.27 6.34 15.13
CA GLN A 91 -10.32 6.31 16.24
C GLN A 91 -9.14 5.37 15.94
N GLU A 92 -9.39 4.24 15.27
CA GLU A 92 -8.35 3.29 14.87
C GLU A 92 -7.28 3.95 13.98
N PHE A 93 -7.71 4.72 12.97
CA PHE A 93 -6.76 5.42 12.11
C PHE A 93 -6.05 6.56 12.84
N ALA A 94 -6.74 7.28 13.72
CA ALA A 94 -6.12 8.31 14.55
C ALA A 94 -4.99 7.75 15.42
N GLU A 95 -5.25 6.65 16.13
CA GLU A 95 -4.25 5.95 16.95
C GLU A 95 -3.12 5.37 16.10
N GLY A 96 -3.47 4.84 14.93
CA GLY A 96 -2.50 4.32 13.97
C GLY A 96 -1.52 5.38 13.47
N ILE A 97 -2.03 6.55 13.10
CA ILE A 97 -1.22 7.71 12.69
C ILE A 97 -0.28 8.14 13.81
N MET A 98 -0.78 8.27 15.03
CA MET A 98 0.04 8.64 16.19
C MET A 98 1.13 7.60 16.47
N ALA A 99 0.83 6.31 16.36
CA ALA A 99 1.81 5.24 16.53
C ALA A 99 2.90 5.28 15.46
N ASP A 100 2.52 5.47 14.19
CA ASP A 100 3.45 5.57 13.06
C ASP A 100 4.40 6.77 13.20
N LEU A 101 3.88 7.93 13.62
CA LEU A 101 4.72 9.13 13.83
C LEU A 101 5.66 8.98 15.03
N ARG A 102 5.21 8.35 16.13
CA ARG A 102 6.09 8.03 17.26
C ARG A 102 7.19 7.05 16.85
N TRP A 103 6.86 6.06 16.05
CA TRP A 103 7.86 5.13 15.50
C TRP A 103 8.92 5.87 14.65
N LEU A 104 8.52 6.88 13.87
CA LEU A 104 9.45 7.75 13.15
C LEU A 104 10.27 8.65 14.08
N GLY A 105 9.93 8.75 15.37
CA GLY A 105 10.59 9.63 16.34
C GLY A 105 10.11 11.08 16.29
N TRP A 106 8.94 11.33 15.67
CA TRP A 106 8.33 12.64 15.70
C TRP A 106 7.59 12.87 17.02
N ASP A 107 8.18 13.73 17.88
CA ASP A 107 7.60 14.06 19.17
C ASP A 107 6.93 15.43 19.11
N TRP A 108 5.63 15.45 19.36
CA TRP A 108 4.82 16.66 19.47
C TRP A 108 4.57 17.08 20.94
N GLY A 109 5.08 16.34 21.91
CA GLY A 109 4.82 16.56 23.34
C GLY A 109 3.32 16.65 23.64
N GLU A 110 2.91 17.76 24.25
CA GLU A 110 1.50 18.06 24.57
C GLU A 110 0.74 18.76 23.43
N LYS A 111 1.37 18.91 22.23
CA LYS A 111 0.80 19.65 21.09
C LYS A 111 0.05 18.72 20.13
N LEU A 112 -0.86 17.92 20.68
CA LEU A 112 -1.84 17.15 19.92
C LEU A 112 -3.14 17.94 19.84
N PHE A 113 -3.62 18.14 18.61
CA PHE A 113 -4.85 18.86 18.33
C PHE A 113 -5.78 17.98 17.48
N TYR A 114 -7.08 18.15 17.70
CA TYR A 114 -8.13 17.62 16.84
C TYR A 114 -8.92 18.80 16.29
N ALA A 115 -9.15 18.80 14.98
CA ALA A 115 -9.93 19.87 14.35
C ALA A 115 -11.36 19.90 14.89
N SER A 116 -11.94 18.74 15.18
CA SER A 116 -13.28 18.57 15.76
C SER A 116 -13.46 19.25 17.12
N ASP A 117 -12.39 19.45 17.92
CA ASP A 117 -12.47 20.18 19.20
C ASP A 117 -12.82 21.66 19.02
N ASN A 118 -12.67 22.20 17.81
CA ASN A 118 -12.90 23.60 17.49
C ASN A 118 -14.16 23.83 16.62
N PHE A 119 -15.03 22.86 16.44
CA PHE A 119 -16.28 23.01 15.66
C PHE A 119 -17.10 24.23 16.07
N GLU A 120 -17.25 24.47 17.39
CA GLU A 120 -17.97 25.63 17.88
C GLU A 120 -17.28 26.96 17.53
N ARG A 121 -15.94 27.02 17.57
CA ARG A 121 -15.18 28.21 17.17
C ARG A 121 -15.31 28.49 15.68
N TYR A 122 -15.24 27.46 14.84
CA TYR A 122 -15.45 27.61 13.41
C TYR A 122 -16.86 28.12 13.12
N TYR A 123 -17.86 27.59 13.83
CA TYR A 123 -19.24 28.04 13.72
C TYR A 123 -19.38 29.53 14.05
N GLN A 124 -18.75 30.00 15.12
CA GLN A 124 -18.73 31.40 15.52
C GLN A 124 -18.04 32.30 14.48
N TYR A 125 -16.92 31.86 13.88
CA TYR A 125 -16.29 32.57 12.79
C TYR A 125 -17.16 32.63 11.54
N ALA A 126 -17.89 31.58 11.23
CA ALA A 126 -18.86 31.56 10.13
C ALA A 126 -20.00 32.57 10.39
N GLU A 127 -20.57 32.60 11.60
CA GLU A 127 -21.55 33.63 11.99
C GLU A 127 -20.97 35.04 11.88
N GLN A 128 -19.70 35.23 12.23
CA GLN A 128 -19.03 36.55 12.09
C GLN A 128 -18.98 36.98 10.63
N LEU A 129 -18.54 36.10 9.69
CA LEU A 129 -18.54 36.40 8.26
C LEU A 129 -19.94 36.74 7.73
N ILE A 130 -20.98 36.03 8.18
CA ILE A 130 -22.38 36.33 7.81
C ILE A 130 -22.76 37.73 8.26
N ARG A 131 -22.45 38.09 9.51
CA ARG A 131 -22.78 39.43 10.04
C ARG A 131 -22.03 40.55 9.31
N GLN A 132 -20.81 40.30 8.84
CA GLN A 132 -20.01 41.23 8.04
C GLN A 132 -20.51 41.35 6.59
N GLY A 133 -21.38 40.41 6.14
CA GLY A 133 -21.82 40.35 4.75
C GLY A 133 -20.84 39.62 3.82
N ASP A 134 -19.82 38.95 4.39
CA ASP A 134 -18.78 38.22 3.68
C ASP A 134 -19.15 36.74 3.44
N ALA A 135 -20.30 36.28 3.95
CA ALA A 135 -20.82 34.93 3.69
C ALA A 135 -22.35 34.92 3.59
N TYR A 136 -22.90 33.99 2.84
CA TYR A 136 -24.34 33.83 2.64
C TYR A 136 -24.72 32.35 2.54
N VAL A 137 -25.98 32.03 2.93
CA VAL A 137 -26.55 30.68 2.77
C VAL A 137 -27.10 30.57 1.38
N ASP A 138 -26.61 29.60 0.63
CA ASP A 138 -27.08 29.26 -0.74
C ASP A 138 -27.99 28.02 -0.68
N SER A 139 -29.02 28.01 -1.49
CA SER A 139 -30.05 26.96 -1.55
C SER A 139 -30.16 26.33 -2.95
N VAL A 140 -29.22 26.62 -3.84
CA VAL A 140 -29.15 25.98 -5.16
C VAL A 140 -28.61 24.57 -5.03
N SER A 141 -29.01 23.67 -5.95
CA SER A 141 -28.44 22.32 -6.03
C SER A 141 -26.95 22.37 -6.41
N GLY A 142 -26.21 21.31 -6.13
CA GLY A 142 -24.80 21.20 -6.51
C GLY A 142 -24.58 21.37 -8.01
N HIS A 143 -25.44 20.78 -8.83
CA HIS A 143 -25.40 20.92 -10.28
C HIS A 143 -25.58 22.38 -10.73
N GLU A 144 -26.54 23.08 -10.14
CA GLU A 144 -26.75 24.50 -10.45
C GLU A 144 -25.60 25.36 -9.93
N MET A 145 -25.02 25.00 -8.77
CA MET A 145 -23.85 25.69 -8.23
C MET A 145 -22.65 25.57 -9.16
N ALA A 146 -22.38 24.36 -9.67
CA ALA A 146 -21.32 24.11 -10.64
C ALA A 146 -21.54 24.94 -11.91
N ARG A 147 -22.79 24.98 -12.44
CA ARG A 147 -23.16 25.81 -13.60
C ARG A 147 -22.93 27.30 -13.33
N LEU A 148 -23.34 27.79 -12.17
CA LEU A 148 -23.19 29.21 -11.79
C LEU A 148 -21.73 29.61 -11.53
N ARG A 149 -20.87 28.69 -11.12
CA ARG A 149 -19.44 28.94 -10.92
C ARG A 149 -18.72 29.27 -12.24
N GLY A 150 -19.24 28.80 -13.37
CA GLY A 150 -18.60 28.94 -14.67
C GLY A 150 -17.41 28.02 -14.84
N ASP A 151 -16.55 28.33 -15.81
CA ASP A 151 -15.34 27.56 -16.14
C ASP A 151 -14.12 28.46 -16.30
N ALA A 152 -12.98 27.93 -16.77
CA ALA A 152 -11.75 28.70 -16.97
C ALA A 152 -11.92 29.90 -17.93
N HIS A 153 -12.90 29.89 -18.82
CA HIS A 153 -13.15 30.91 -19.83
C HIS A 153 -14.38 31.79 -19.55
N THR A 154 -15.27 31.31 -18.71
CA THR A 154 -16.55 31.94 -18.39
C THR A 154 -16.58 32.34 -16.91
N PRO A 155 -16.70 33.64 -16.57
CA PRO A 155 -16.86 34.10 -15.20
C PRO A 155 -18.09 33.47 -14.53
N GLY A 156 -18.03 33.37 -13.20
CA GLY A 156 -19.18 32.92 -12.41
C GLY A 156 -20.34 33.94 -12.46
N THR A 157 -21.54 33.42 -12.27
CA THR A 157 -22.77 34.19 -12.16
C THR A 157 -23.32 34.08 -10.74
N PRO A 158 -23.86 35.20 -10.15
CA PRO A 158 -24.39 35.12 -8.79
C PRO A 158 -25.62 34.22 -8.73
N SER A 159 -25.75 33.46 -7.65
CA SER A 159 -26.98 32.76 -7.33
C SER A 159 -28.03 33.78 -6.89
N GLY A 160 -29.31 33.42 -6.99
CA GLY A 160 -30.40 34.28 -6.53
C GLY A 160 -30.37 34.59 -5.03
N TYR A 161 -29.56 33.90 -4.28
CA TYR A 161 -29.45 34.02 -2.80
C TYR A 161 -28.23 34.82 -2.36
N ARG A 162 -27.31 35.17 -3.28
CA ARG A 162 -26.08 35.90 -2.95
C ARG A 162 -26.26 37.23 -2.26
N GLU A 163 -27.33 37.94 -2.61
CA GLU A 163 -27.65 39.27 -2.04
C GLU A 163 -28.67 39.21 -0.88
N ARG A 164 -28.94 38.00 -0.34
CA ARG A 164 -29.78 37.81 0.84
C ARG A 164 -29.19 38.56 2.04
N GLY A 165 -30.06 39.19 2.83
CA GLY A 165 -29.63 40.00 3.99
C GLY A 165 -28.95 39.17 5.08
N ALA A 166 -28.01 39.77 5.81
CA ALA A 166 -27.23 39.10 6.85
C ALA A 166 -28.13 38.48 7.96
N GLY A 167 -29.23 39.13 8.32
CA GLY A 167 -30.16 38.62 9.33
C GLY A 167 -30.85 37.32 8.92
N GLU A 168 -31.31 37.24 7.66
CA GLU A 168 -31.91 36.03 7.09
C GLU A 168 -30.89 34.90 6.93
N ASN A 169 -29.69 35.22 6.43
CA ASN A 169 -28.63 34.25 6.33
C ASN A 169 -28.24 33.66 7.70
N LEU A 170 -28.18 34.51 8.74
CA LEU A 170 -27.85 34.08 10.09
C LEU A 170 -28.94 33.16 10.67
N ASP A 171 -30.23 33.48 10.43
CA ASP A 171 -31.36 32.62 10.82
C ASP A 171 -31.28 31.25 10.14
N LEU A 172 -31.09 31.25 8.82
CA LEU A 172 -30.93 29.98 8.05
C LEU A 172 -29.74 29.15 8.51
N PHE A 173 -28.58 29.79 8.75
CA PHE A 173 -27.39 29.08 9.19
C PHE A 173 -27.59 28.43 10.58
N ARG A 174 -28.26 29.12 11.49
CA ARG A 174 -28.66 28.57 12.80
C ARG A 174 -29.63 27.39 12.69
N ARG A 175 -30.57 27.47 11.78
CA ARG A 175 -31.51 26.39 11.48
C ARG A 175 -30.85 25.20 10.81
N MET A 176 -29.80 25.44 9.96
CA MET A 176 -28.92 24.38 9.46
C MET A 176 -28.26 23.63 10.63
N ARG A 177 -27.71 24.38 11.61
CA ARG A 177 -27.11 23.82 12.82
C ARG A 177 -28.09 23.08 13.71
N ALA A 178 -29.33 23.56 13.77
CA ALA A 178 -30.43 22.92 14.51
C ALA A 178 -30.96 21.63 13.84
N GLY A 179 -30.48 21.30 12.65
CA GLY A 179 -30.86 20.08 11.94
C GLY A 179 -32.25 20.14 11.26
N GLU A 180 -32.74 21.32 10.99
CA GLU A 180 -34.06 21.48 10.35
C GLU A 180 -34.08 21.05 8.87
N PHE A 181 -32.91 21.03 8.20
CA PHE A 181 -32.80 20.80 6.77
C PHE A 181 -32.14 19.46 6.46
N ALA A 182 -32.47 18.86 5.32
CA ALA A 182 -31.83 17.66 4.81
C ALA A 182 -30.43 17.96 4.24
N ASP A 183 -29.64 16.89 4.06
CA ASP A 183 -28.35 16.97 3.35
C ASP A 183 -28.57 17.57 1.96
N GLY A 184 -27.65 18.45 1.53
CA GLY A 184 -27.73 19.11 0.24
C GLY A 184 -28.72 20.27 0.11
N ALA A 185 -29.63 20.50 1.10
CA ALA A 185 -30.63 21.54 1.03
C ALA A 185 -30.05 22.96 1.06
N HIS A 186 -29.01 23.17 1.84
CA HIS A 186 -28.31 24.44 1.99
C HIS A 186 -26.83 24.24 2.22
N VAL A 187 -26.03 25.22 1.78
CA VAL A 187 -24.60 25.37 2.08
C VAL A 187 -24.31 26.81 2.51
N LEU A 188 -23.27 27.01 3.31
CA LEU A 188 -22.73 28.36 3.54
C LEU A 188 -21.62 28.62 2.52
N ARG A 189 -21.67 29.76 1.83
CA ARG A 189 -20.65 30.17 0.85
C ARG A 189 -19.98 31.47 1.27
N GLY A 190 -18.68 31.56 1.00
CA GLY A 190 -17.96 32.82 1.09
C GLY A 190 -18.35 33.74 -0.05
N LYS A 191 -18.55 35.04 0.22
CA LYS A 191 -18.87 36.06 -0.77
C LYS A 191 -17.58 36.75 -1.20
N ILE A 192 -16.90 36.22 -2.23
CA ILE A 192 -15.56 36.67 -2.62
C ILE A 192 -15.57 37.33 -4.00
N ASP A 193 -15.25 36.62 -5.08
CA ASP A 193 -15.11 37.19 -6.42
C ASP A 193 -15.51 36.17 -7.51
N LEU A 194 -16.69 36.32 -8.04
CA LEU A 194 -17.20 35.48 -9.12
C LEU A 194 -16.47 35.67 -10.45
N GLY A 195 -15.77 36.81 -10.64
CA GLY A 195 -15.00 37.10 -11.83
C GLY A 195 -13.55 36.61 -11.80
N SER A 196 -13.09 36.03 -10.65
CA SER A 196 -11.71 35.61 -10.47
C SER A 196 -11.30 34.55 -11.48
N ALA A 197 -10.08 34.68 -12.02
CA ALA A 197 -9.43 33.62 -12.80
C ALA A 197 -9.16 32.38 -11.95
N ASN A 198 -8.88 32.56 -10.65
CA ASN A 198 -8.82 31.46 -9.69
C ASN A 198 -10.25 31.02 -9.31
N MET A 199 -10.69 29.91 -9.88
CA MET A 199 -12.04 29.38 -9.67
C MET A 199 -12.35 29.05 -8.20
N LYS A 200 -11.33 28.83 -7.36
CA LYS A 200 -11.48 28.61 -5.91
C LYS A 200 -12.04 29.84 -5.18
N LEU A 201 -11.82 31.04 -5.72
CA LEU A 201 -12.35 32.30 -5.15
C LEU A 201 -13.79 32.61 -5.59
N ARG A 202 -14.38 31.82 -6.49
CA ARG A 202 -15.74 32.04 -6.99
C ARG A 202 -16.80 31.52 -6.00
N ASP A 203 -16.93 32.24 -4.89
CA ASP A 203 -17.84 31.98 -3.78
C ASP A 203 -17.75 30.51 -3.30
N PRO A 204 -16.63 30.10 -2.68
CA PRO A 204 -16.43 28.73 -2.22
C PRO A 204 -17.44 28.32 -1.13
N VAL A 205 -17.72 27.03 -1.04
CA VAL A 205 -18.50 26.44 0.05
C VAL A 205 -17.66 26.42 1.31
N LEU A 206 -18.17 26.98 2.40
CA LEU A 206 -17.51 27.03 3.72
C LEU A 206 -18.08 25.98 4.68
N TYR A 207 -19.41 25.71 4.62
CA TYR A 207 -20.11 24.69 5.40
C TYR A 207 -21.10 23.92 4.54
N ARG A 208 -21.27 22.64 4.86
CA ARG A 208 -22.28 21.75 4.30
C ARG A 208 -23.12 21.11 5.40
N ILE A 209 -24.34 20.71 5.08
CA ILE A 209 -25.17 19.85 5.92
C ILE A 209 -24.75 18.41 5.64
N LYS A 210 -24.48 17.65 6.69
CA LYS A 210 -24.15 16.23 6.61
C LYS A 210 -24.62 15.52 7.87
N ARG A 211 -25.60 14.66 7.75
CA ARG A 211 -26.15 13.88 8.86
C ARG A 211 -25.42 12.56 8.97
N ALA A 212 -24.25 12.60 9.59
CA ALA A 212 -23.43 11.43 9.83
C ALA A 212 -22.87 11.47 11.24
N TRP A 213 -22.72 10.32 11.85
CA TRP A 213 -22.11 10.18 13.17
C TRP A 213 -20.61 10.42 13.09
N HIS A 214 -20.12 11.34 13.92
CA HIS A 214 -18.70 11.66 14.00
C HIS A 214 -18.05 10.88 15.14
N TYR A 215 -16.91 10.24 14.87
CA TYR A 215 -16.27 9.31 15.80
C TYR A 215 -15.88 9.94 17.16
N ARG A 216 -15.73 11.28 17.26
CA ARG A 216 -15.49 12.03 18.50
C ARG A 216 -16.68 12.85 18.95
N ALA A 217 -17.32 13.58 18.06
CA ALA A 217 -18.40 14.49 18.40
C ALA A 217 -19.79 13.81 18.43
N GLY A 218 -19.89 12.54 17.99
CA GLY A 218 -21.17 11.82 17.94
C GLY A 218 -22.16 12.52 17.02
N ASP A 219 -23.40 12.68 17.50
CA ASP A 219 -24.50 13.33 16.78
C ASP A 219 -24.62 14.83 17.16
N ALA A 220 -23.62 15.40 17.84
CA ALA A 220 -23.70 16.79 18.30
C ALA A 220 -23.72 17.81 17.16
N TRP A 221 -23.26 17.42 15.96
CA TRP A 221 -23.17 18.24 14.76
C TRP A 221 -23.87 17.57 13.57
N CYS A 222 -24.51 18.40 12.74
CA CYS A 222 -25.10 17.99 11.45
C CYS A 222 -24.70 18.95 10.32
N ILE A 223 -23.85 19.94 10.61
CA ILE A 223 -23.17 20.79 9.64
C ILE A 223 -21.68 20.72 9.90
N TYR A 224 -20.91 20.65 8.84
CA TYR A 224 -19.45 20.49 8.93
C TYR A 224 -18.75 21.53 8.08
N PRO A 225 -17.63 22.11 8.57
CA PRO A 225 -16.82 23.04 7.79
C PRO A 225 -16.12 22.28 6.65
N MET A 226 -15.93 22.99 5.53
CA MET A 226 -15.09 22.51 4.44
C MET A 226 -13.62 22.77 4.75
N TYR A 227 -12.72 21.99 4.11
CA TYR A 227 -11.28 22.12 4.28
C TYR A 227 -10.78 23.58 4.14
N ASP A 228 -11.21 24.28 3.08
CA ASP A 228 -10.78 25.65 2.80
C ASP A 228 -11.19 26.67 3.88
N PHE A 229 -12.18 26.34 4.69
CA PHE A 229 -12.60 27.17 5.81
C PHE A 229 -11.91 26.75 7.12
N GLN A 230 -11.91 25.47 7.43
CA GLN A 230 -11.39 24.93 8.69
C GLN A 230 -9.87 25.07 8.81
N HIS A 231 -9.15 24.69 7.77
CA HIS A 231 -7.68 24.59 7.80
C HIS A 231 -6.98 25.91 8.13
N PRO A 232 -7.29 27.05 7.48
CA PRO A 232 -6.73 28.35 7.85
C PRO A 232 -7.05 28.77 9.29
N LEU A 233 -8.29 28.56 9.71
CA LEU A 233 -8.74 28.91 11.05
C LEU A 233 -8.03 28.10 12.13
N GLN A 234 -7.84 26.79 11.88
CA GLN A 234 -7.14 25.94 12.82
C GLN A 234 -5.66 26.33 12.93
N ASP A 235 -5.01 26.68 11.82
CA ASP A 235 -3.64 27.19 11.84
C ASP A 235 -3.54 28.46 12.69
N ALA A 236 -4.49 29.38 12.57
CA ALA A 236 -4.53 30.59 13.37
C ALA A 236 -4.80 30.31 14.86
N ILE A 237 -5.71 29.38 15.18
CA ILE A 237 -6.04 28.95 16.55
C ILE A 237 -4.83 28.33 17.23
N GLU A 238 -4.05 27.54 16.54
CA GLU A 238 -2.85 26.86 17.05
C GLU A 238 -1.62 27.77 17.07
N GLY A 239 -1.68 28.94 16.42
CA GLY A 239 -0.55 29.85 16.30
C GLY A 239 0.55 29.33 15.38
N ILE A 240 0.17 28.59 14.33
CA ILE A 240 1.09 28.17 13.28
C ILE A 240 1.69 29.40 12.61
N THR A 241 2.96 29.36 12.30
CA THR A 241 3.64 30.47 11.59
C THR A 241 3.84 30.14 10.12
N HIS A 242 4.35 28.95 9.83
CA HIS A 242 4.65 28.48 8.49
C HIS A 242 3.83 27.21 8.21
N SER A 243 2.73 27.41 7.50
CA SER A 243 1.79 26.36 7.11
C SER A 243 2.29 25.67 5.84
N MET A 244 2.99 24.53 5.97
CA MET A 244 3.51 23.81 4.82
C MET A 244 2.46 22.86 4.26
N CYS A 245 2.17 22.97 2.96
CA CYS A 245 1.16 22.20 2.24
C CYS A 245 1.72 21.61 0.94
N SER A 246 1.05 20.62 0.37
CA SER A 246 1.40 20.13 -0.97
C SER A 246 0.96 21.11 -2.06
N LEU A 247 1.61 21.03 -3.23
CA LEU A 247 1.41 21.95 -4.35
C LEU A 247 -0.04 21.97 -4.89
N GLU A 248 -0.81 20.93 -4.65
CA GLU A 248 -2.22 20.86 -5.03
C GLU A 248 -3.11 21.92 -4.36
N PHE A 249 -2.65 22.51 -3.25
CA PHE A 249 -3.36 23.55 -2.51
C PHE A 249 -2.93 24.98 -2.86
N VAL A 250 -2.14 25.17 -3.92
CA VAL A 250 -1.64 26.50 -4.31
C VAL A 250 -2.76 27.49 -4.59
N ASP A 251 -3.85 27.04 -5.25
CA ASP A 251 -5.00 27.88 -5.57
C ASP A 251 -5.87 28.16 -4.34
N ASN A 252 -5.88 27.26 -3.36
CA ASN A 252 -6.61 27.39 -2.10
C ASN A 252 -5.99 28.45 -1.19
N ARG A 253 -4.68 28.75 -1.32
CA ARG A 253 -4.00 29.80 -0.53
C ARG A 253 -4.70 31.17 -0.59
N ALA A 254 -5.32 31.50 -1.72
CA ALA A 254 -6.04 32.76 -1.85
C ALA A 254 -7.27 32.84 -0.91
N ILE A 255 -7.95 31.72 -0.67
CA ILE A 255 -9.04 31.64 0.33
C ILE A 255 -8.45 31.73 1.74
N TYR A 256 -7.32 31.06 1.98
CA TYR A 256 -6.60 31.10 3.26
C TYR A 256 -6.28 32.56 3.66
N ASP A 257 -5.64 33.31 2.76
CA ASP A 257 -5.25 34.69 2.99
C ASP A 257 -6.50 35.60 3.17
N TRP A 258 -7.56 35.37 2.38
CA TRP A 258 -8.82 36.10 2.51
C TRP A 258 -9.46 35.90 3.89
N LEU A 259 -9.51 34.68 4.42
CA LEU A 259 -10.05 34.40 5.76
C LEU A 259 -9.20 35.06 6.86
N MET A 260 -7.88 35.02 6.75
CA MET A 260 -6.99 35.67 7.72
C MET A 260 -7.18 37.18 7.77
N GLU A 261 -7.49 37.78 6.63
CA GLU A 261 -7.78 39.22 6.53
C GLU A 261 -9.16 39.56 7.12
N ARG A 262 -10.22 38.83 6.68
CA ARG A 262 -11.60 39.13 7.08
C ARG A 262 -11.86 38.91 8.57
N LEU A 263 -11.21 37.92 9.15
CA LEU A 263 -11.32 37.64 10.58
C LEU A 263 -10.26 38.30 11.44
N SER A 264 -9.39 39.12 10.81
CA SER A 264 -8.40 39.98 11.48
C SER A 264 -7.43 39.26 12.42
N PHE A 265 -6.97 38.08 12.05
CA PHE A 265 -5.96 37.33 12.81
C PHE A 265 -4.61 38.08 12.84
N ALA A 266 -3.93 38.07 14.01
CA ALA A 266 -2.59 38.65 14.17
C ALA A 266 -1.81 37.91 15.28
N PRO A 267 -0.59 37.35 15.02
CA PRO A 267 0.05 37.30 13.70
C PRO A 267 -0.75 36.38 12.74
N ARG A 268 -0.65 36.65 11.44
CA ARG A 268 -1.30 35.87 10.42
C ARG A 268 -0.42 34.67 10.06
N PRO A 269 -0.87 33.43 10.19
CA PRO A 269 -0.20 32.30 9.55
C PRO A 269 -0.23 32.46 8.03
N HIS A 270 0.71 31.83 7.33
CA HIS A 270 0.75 31.85 5.87
C HIS A 270 1.08 30.47 5.32
N GLN A 271 0.43 30.09 4.21
CA GLN A 271 0.60 28.81 3.56
C GLN A 271 1.72 28.85 2.52
N TYR A 272 2.57 27.82 2.53
CA TYR A 272 3.69 27.64 1.60
C TYR A 272 3.62 26.23 1.00
N GLU A 273 3.63 26.14 -0.34
CA GLU A 273 3.42 24.87 -1.02
C GLU A 273 4.74 24.29 -1.52
N PHE A 274 4.89 22.99 -1.36
CA PHE A 274 5.99 22.19 -1.89
C PHE A 274 5.47 21.03 -2.76
N GLY A 275 6.31 20.60 -3.73
CA GLY A 275 5.95 19.53 -4.64
C GLY A 275 5.84 18.17 -3.95
N ARG A 276 4.81 17.42 -4.29
CA ARG A 276 4.60 16.03 -3.83
C ARG A 276 5.74 15.11 -4.27
N ARG A 277 5.94 14.06 -3.48
CA ARG A 277 6.87 12.97 -3.76
C ARG A 277 6.10 11.67 -3.90
N SER A 278 6.09 11.13 -5.11
CA SER A 278 5.57 9.78 -5.39
C SER A 278 6.75 8.82 -5.52
N LEU A 279 6.56 7.55 -5.20
CA LEU A 279 7.56 6.50 -5.40
C LEU A 279 7.16 5.63 -6.58
N GLU A 280 8.13 5.24 -7.39
CA GLU A 280 7.93 4.22 -8.41
C GLU A 280 7.52 2.87 -7.83
N TYR A 281 6.84 2.06 -8.62
CA TYR A 281 6.36 0.72 -8.26
C TYR A 281 5.44 0.67 -7.03
N THR A 282 4.88 1.82 -6.63
CA THR A 282 3.96 1.92 -5.49
C THR A 282 2.67 2.66 -5.85
N ILE A 283 1.64 2.43 -5.07
CA ILE A 283 0.40 3.19 -5.08
C ILE A 283 0.24 3.85 -3.72
N VAL A 284 -0.14 5.12 -3.70
CA VAL A 284 -0.37 5.88 -2.46
C VAL A 284 -1.82 6.34 -2.30
N SER A 285 -2.67 6.13 -3.29
CA SER A 285 -4.10 6.39 -3.21
C SER A 285 -4.76 5.49 -2.17
N LYS A 286 -5.32 6.07 -1.10
CA LYS A 286 -5.99 5.33 -0.02
C LYS A 286 -7.10 4.42 -0.54
N ARG A 287 -7.88 4.88 -1.53
CA ARG A 287 -8.94 4.10 -2.17
C ARG A 287 -8.39 2.84 -2.84
N LYS A 288 -7.30 2.97 -3.61
CA LYS A 288 -6.66 1.83 -4.30
C LYS A 288 -5.97 0.89 -3.33
N LEU A 289 -5.35 1.41 -2.26
CA LEU A 289 -4.79 0.59 -1.19
C LEU A 289 -5.88 -0.22 -0.47
N ARG A 290 -7.04 0.37 -0.21
CA ARG A 290 -8.21 -0.34 0.35
C ARG A 290 -8.67 -1.45 -0.59
N GLN A 291 -8.73 -1.21 -1.90
CA GLN A 291 -9.09 -2.24 -2.89
C GLN A 291 -8.12 -3.44 -2.87
N LEU A 292 -6.81 -3.20 -2.67
CA LEU A 292 -5.83 -4.31 -2.52
C LEU A 292 -6.13 -5.18 -1.31
N VAL A 293 -6.52 -4.57 -0.19
CA VAL A 293 -6.85 -5.29 1.05
C VAL A 293 -8.19 -6.02 0.92
N GLU A 294 -9.23 -5.32 0.49
CA GLU A 294 -10.59 -5.88 0.36
C GLU A 294 -10.67 -6.94 -0.75
N GLY A 295 -9.90 -6.75 -1.82
CA GLY A 295 -9.78 -7.72 -2.92
C GLY A 295 -8.91 -8.94 -2.59
N GLY A 296 -8.29 -9.01 -1.40
CA GLY A 296 -7.43 -10.12 -0.98
C GLY A 296 -6.12 -10.25 -1.77
N HIS A 297 -5.68 -9.17 -2.43
CA HIS A 297 -4.39 -9.14 -3.13
C HIS A 297 -3.19 -9.05 -2.17
N VAL A 298 -3.44 -8.55 -0.98
CA VAL A 298 -2.53 -8.48 0.17
C VAL A 298 -3.25 -8.96 1.42
N THR A 299 -2.50 -9.33 2.46
CA THR A 299 -3.06 -9.90 3.70
C THR A 299 -3.70 -8.87 4.62
N GLY A 300 -3.37 -7.58 4.45
CA GLY A 300 -3.88 -6.48 5.26
C GLY A 300 -3.10 -5.20 5.02
N TRP A 301 -3.40 -4.17 5.79
CA TRP A 301 -2.72 -2.87 5.73
C TRP A 301 -1.25 -2.92 6.18
N ASP A 302 -0.87 -3.97 6.90
CA ASP A 302 0.48 -4.28 7.37
C ASP A 302 1.20 -5.33 6.53
N ASP A 303 0.64 -5.74 5.38
CA ASP A 303 1.34 -6.65 4.46
C ASP A 303 2.68 -6.04 4.05
N PRO A 304 3.81 -6.73 4.25
CA PRO A 304 5.15 -6.19 3.98
C PRO A 304 5.39 -5.64 2.57
N ARG A 305 4.52 -5.97 1.61
CA ARG A 305 4.58 -5.46 0.23
C ARG A 305 3.87 -4.12 0.04
N MET A 306 3.11 -3.66 1.06
CA MET A 306 2.37 -2.41 1.03
C MET A 306 3.30 -1.21 1.34
N PRO A 307 3.03 -0.02 0.79
CA PRO A 307 3.81 1.17 1.08
C PRO A 307 3.43 1.86 2.40
N THR A 308 2.52 1.30 3.19
CA THR A 308 2.11 1.84 4.49
C THR A 308 3.25 1.77 5.50
N LEU A 309 3.34 2.72 6.43
CA LEU A 309 4.38 2.69 7.46
C LEU A 309 4.28 1.45 8.35
N ARG A 310 3.06 0.97 8.64
CA ARG A 310 2.85 -0.29 9.35
C ARG A 310 3.42 -1.49 8.60
N ALA A 311 3.25 -1.54 7.29
CA ALA A 311 3.84 -2.58 6.47
C ALA A 311 5.37 -2.53 6.49
N GLN A 312 5.96 -1.33 6.43
CA GLN A 312 7.41 -1.15 6.52
C GLN A 312 7.95 -1.54 7.90
N GLN A 313 7.22 -1.24 8.98
CA GLN A 313 7.53 -1.71 10.33
C GLN A 313 7.51 -3.24 10.39
N ARG A 314 6.45 -3.88 9.90
CA ARG A 314 6.32 -5.34 9.87
C ARG A 314 7.35 -6.01 8.96
N LEU A 315 7.75 -5.35 7.87
CA LEU A 315 8.85 -5.81 7.00
C LEU A 315 10.19 -5.81 7.73
N GLY A 316 10.36 -4.98 8.76
CA GLY A 316 11.60 -4.85 9.55
C GLY A 316 12.46 -3.65 9.16
N VAL A 317 11.96 -2.73 8.34
CA VAL A 317 12.61 -1.45 8.06
C VAL A 317 12.74 -0.65 9.36
N THR A 318 13.84 0.08 9.51
CA THR A 318 14.09 0.91 10.69
C THR A 318 13.57 2.34 10.48
N PRO A 319 13.20 3.05 11.55
CA PRO A 319 12.84 4.45 11.43
C PRO A 319 14.00 5.33 10.95
N ASP A 320 15.26 4.94 11.26
CA ASP A 320 16.45 5.64 10.79
C ASP A 320 16.59 5.59 9.27
N ALA A 321 16.37 4.44 8.65
CA ALA A 321 16.38 4.28 7.20
C ALA A 321 15.31 5.15 6.54
N VAL A 322 14.10 5.20 7.11
CA VAL A 322 13.01 6.02 6.58
C VAL A 322 13.33 7.53 6.71
N ARG A 323 13.91 7.95 7.85
CA ARG A 323 14.34 9.34 8.03
C ARG A 323 15.47 9.74 7.08
N ALA A 324 16.46 8.87 6.90
CA ALA A 324 17.55 9.08 5.96
C ALA A 324 17.03 9.25 4.53
N PHE A 325 16.10 8.40 4.12
CA PHE A 325 15.43 8.52 2.83
C PHE A 325 14.69 9.86 2.68
N ALA A 326 13.88 10.26 3.67
CA ALA A 326 13.14 11.53 3.63
C ALA A 326 14.07 12.73 3.51
N ALA A 327 15.19 12.74 4.24
CA ALA A 327 16.20 13.79 4.17
C ALA A 327 16.88 13.87 2.78
N GLN A 328 17.12 12.72 2.15
CA GLN A 328 17.80 12.64 0.85
C GLN A 328 16.96 13.18 -0.31
N ILE A 329 15.63 13.04 -0.25
CA ILE A 329 14.74 13.44 -1.35
C ILE A 329 14.77 14.96 -1.60
N GLY A 330 14.91 15.77 -0.56
CA GLY A 330 14.95 17.22 -0.63
C GLY A 330 13.62 17.89 -1.00
N VAL A 331 13.54 19.21 -0.79
CA VAL A 331 12.34 20.04 -1.02
C VAL A 331 12.41 20.70 -2.40
N SER A 332 11.30 20.76 -3.13
CA SER A 332 11.21 21.44 -4.42
C SER A 332 9.79 21.99 -4.65
N ARG A 333 9.67 22.96 -5.57
CA ARG A 333 8.38 23.55 -5.99
C ARG A 333 7.66 22.76 -7.08
N THR A 334 8.15 21.58 -7.42
CA THR A 334 7.55 20.72 -8.46
C THR A 334 7.31 19.31 -7.94
N ASN A 335 6.23 18.70 -8.37
CA ASN A 335 5.97 17.28 -8.14
C ASN A 335 7.07 16.43 -8.80
N ARG A 336 7.50 15.38 -8.11
CA ARG A 336 8.53 14.46 -8.63
C ARG A 336 8.22 13.03 -8.23
N THR A 337 8.46 12.12 -9.16
CA THR A 337 8.53 10.69 -8.87
C THR A 337 9.96 10.33 -8.49
N VAL A 338 10.13 9.59 -7.44
CA VAL A 338 11.40 9.13 -6.88
C VAL A 338 11.55 7.65 -7.22
N ASP A 339 12.71 7.30 -7.77
CA ASP A 339 13.07 5.89 -8.00
C ASP A 339 13.06 5.15 -6.65
N ILE A 340 12.34 4.04 -6.58
CA ILE A 340 12.27 3.21 -5.38
C ILE A 340 13.64 2.73 -4.90
N ALA A 341 14.62 2.62 -5.80
CA ALA A 341 16.00 2.25 -5.46
C ALA A 341 16.65 3.22 -4.47
N VAL A 342 16.24 4.51 -4.44
CA VAL A 342 16.73 5.48 -3.45
C VAL A 342 16.30 5.06 -2.04
N TYR A 343 15.03 4.66 -1.88
CA TYR A 343 14.52 4.12 -0.62
C TYR A 343 15.20 2.81 -0.24
N GLU A 344 15.26 1.89 -1.19
CA GLU A 344 15.89 0.59 -0.99
C GLU A 344 17.36 0.71 -0.58
N ASN A 345 18.10 1.69 -1.13
CA ASN A 345 19.50 1.94 -0.76
C ASN A 345 19.60 2.52 0.65
N ALA A 346 18.74 3.46 1.06
CA ALA A 346 18.72 3.96 2.43
C ALA A 346 18.49 2.83 3.45
N VAL A 347 17.61 1.86 3.12
CA VAL A 347 17.38 0.66 3.95
C VAL A 347 18.62 -0.24 3.99
N ARG A 348 19.29 -0.46 2.85
CA ARG A 348 20.53 -1.27 2.80
C ARG A 348 21.66 -0.64 3.60
N ASP A 349 21.85 0.65 3.46
CA ASP A 349 22.91 1.40 4.14
C ASP A 349 22.74 1.35 5.67
N ASP A 350 21.53 1.56 6.16
CA ASP A 350 21.24 1.44 7.60
C ASP A 350 21.48 0.01 8.10
N LEU A 351 20.93 -0.99 7.41
CA LEU A 351 21.04 -2.39 7.83
C LEU A 351 22.46 -2.93 7.72
N ASN A 352 23.28 -2.39 6.83
CA ASN A 352 24.69 -2.80 6.73
C ASN A 352 25.46 -2.58 8.02
N HIS A 353 25.09 -1.56 8.79
CA HIS A 353 25.72 -1.21 10.07
C HIS A 353 24.98 -1.70 11.31
N ARG A 354 23.74 -2.25 11.14
CA ARG A 354 22.91 -2.74 12.26
C ARG A 354 22.74 -4.24 12.31
N ALA A 355 22.76 -4.90 11.14
CA ALA A 355 22.38 -6.29 11.04
C ALA A 355 23.61 -7.22 11.17
N PRO A 356 23.80 -7.93 12.29
CA PRO A 356 24.85 -8.92 12.43
C PRO A 356 24.72 -10.01 11.36
N ARG A 357 25.89 -10.53 10.88
CA ARG A 357 25.94 -11.55 9.84
C ARG A 357 25.79 -12.91 10.49
N VAL A 358 24.86 -13.71 9.98
CA VAL A 358 24.63 -15.10 10.35
C VAL A 358 24.37 -15.92 9.09
N MET A 359 24.36 -17.25 9.21
CA MET A 359 24.11 -18.13 8.09
C MET A 359 22.71 -18.71 8.14
N ALA A 360 22.05 -18.74 6.97
CA ALA A 360 20.79 -19.43 6.76
C ALA A 360 20.81 -20.10 5.38
N VAL A 361 20.20 -21.26 5.26
CA VAL A 361 20.05 -22.03 4.02
C VAL A 361 18.57 -22.12 3.70
N LEU A 362 18.17 -21.51 2.60
CA LEU A 362 16.75 -21.35 2.23
C LEU A 362 16.25 -22.51 1.37
N ASP A 363 17.10 -23.08 0.50
CA ASP A 363 16.82 -24.26 -0.33
C ASP A 363 17.88 -25.34 -0.05
N PRO A 364 17.68 -26.15 1.00
CA PRO A 364 18.72 -27.01 1.54
C PRO A 364 19.00 -28.23 0.69
N VAL A 365 20.30 -28.52 0.51
CA VAL A 365 20.83 -29.81 0.11
C VAL A 365 21.75 -30.34 1.21
N ARG A 366 21.58 -31.61 1.57
CA ARG A 366 22.39 -32.25 2.61
C ARG A 366 23.80 -32.56 2.12
N VAL A 367 24.79 -32.30 2.96
CA VAL A 367 26.20 -32.65 2.76
C VAL A 367 26.68 -33.49 3.92
N THR A 368 27.23 -34.66 3.66
CA THR A 368 27.91 -35.52 4.65
C THR A 368 29.43 -35.33 4.55
N LEU A 369 30.07 -34.92 5.63
CA LEU A 369 31.52 -34.85 5.75
C LEU A 369 32.06 -36.22 6.21
N ASP A 370 32.53 -37.03 5.29
CA ASP A 370 32.84 -38.45 5.55
C ASP A 370 34.04 -38.63 6.50
N ASN A 371 34.90 -37.63 6.61
CA ASN A 371 36.13 -37.66 7.45
C ASN A 371 36.03 -36.74 8.68
N LEU A 372 34.85 -36.28 9.07
CA LEU A 372 34.64 -35.51 10.28
C LEU A 372 34.09 -36.40 11.41
N ASP A 373 34.91 -36.66 12.41
CA ASP A 373 34.55 -37.39 13.61
C ASP A 373 34.14 -36.41 14.72
N GLY A 374 32.87 -36.47 15.15
CA GLY A 374 32.30 -35.60 16.18
C GLY A 374 32.01 -34.16 15.72
N ALA A 375 31.45 -33.38 16.59
CA ALA A 375 31.15 -31.97 16.35
C ALA A 375 32.33 -31.07 16.79
N ARG A 376 32.53 -29.96 16.07
CA ARG A 376 33.50 -28.90 16.44
C ARG A 376 32.74 -27.58 16.57
N THR A 377 33.02 -26.80 17.59
CA THR A 377 32.47 -25.44 17.73
C THR A 377 33.45 -24.44 17.10
N LEU A 378 32.96 -23.63 16.18
CA LEU A 378 33.70 -22.58 15.52
C LEU A 378 33.29 -21.22 16.08
N GLN A 379 34.27 -20.34 16.34
CA GLN A 379 34.03 -18.95 16.71
C GLN A 379 33.97 -18.09 15.44
N LEU A 380 32.80 -17.58 15.03
CA LEU A 380 32.65 -16.78 13.85
C LEU A 380 32.26 -15.35 14.22
N ALA A 381 32.93 -14.36 13.61
CA ALA A 381 32.61 -12.96 13.81
C ALA A 381 31.23 -12.61 13.19
N TYR A 382 30.46 -11.76 13.90
CA TYR A 382 29.23 -11.19 13.35
C TYR A 382 29.49 -10.14 12.28
N TRP A 383 30.64 -9.46 12.32
CA TRP A 383 30.90 -8.29 11.50
C TRP A 383 32.09 -8.49 10.57
N PRO A 384 31.98 -8.06 9.31
CA PRO A 384 33.12 -8.03 8.41
C PRO A 384 34.02 -6.85 8.71
N HIS A 385 35.28 -6.94 8.26
CA HIS A 385 36.34 -5.99 8.57
C HIS A 385 36.03 -4.54 8.14
N ASP A 386 35.42 -4.35 6.99
CA ASP A 386 35.05 -3.04 6.44
C ASP A 386 34.02 -2.29 7.33
N VAL A 387 33.08 -3.03 7.95
CA VAL A 387 32.12 -2.44 8.90
C VAL A 387 32.79 -2.07 10.21
N ILE A 388 33.75 -2.91 10.66
CA ILE A 388 34.54 -2.64 11.87
C ILE A 388 35.39 -1.37 11.68
N GLU A 389 36.07 -1.25 10.54
CA GLU A 389 36.88 -0.07 10.20
C GLU A 389 36.05 1.22 10.07
N ALA A 390 34.82 1.11 9.58
CA ALA A 390 33.91 2.25 9.43
C ALA A 390 33.31 2.73 10.78
N SER A 391 33.46 1.97 11.87
CA SER A 391 32.93 2.33 13.18
C SER A 391 33.75 3.48 13.79
N SER A 392 33.07 4.60 14.09
CA SER A 392 33.73 5.81 14.62
C SER A 392 34.32 5.68 16.04
N ASP A 393 33.81 4.73 16.82
CA ASP A 393 34.21 4.46 18.21
C ASP A 393 34.93 3.11 18.35
N GLY A 394 35.15 2.39 17.23
CA GLY A 394 35.79 1.09 17.21
C GLY A 394 34.94 -0.04 17.80
N LEU A 395 33.69 0.19 18.17
CA LEU A 395 32.78 -0.81 18.72
C LEU A 395 31.78 -1.28 17.67
N VAL A 396 31.29 -2.52 17.84
CA VAL A 396 30.25 -3.13 16.99
C VAL A 396 29.11 -3.66 17.86
N ALA A 397 27.92 -3.77 17.28
CA ALA A 397 26.74 -4.22 18.01
C ALA A 397 26.66 -5.75 18.08
N LEU A 398 26.27 -6.29 19.21
CA LEU A 398 25.75 -7.65 19.36
C LEU A 398 24.27 -7.71 18.91
N PRO A 399 23.71 -8.90 18.65
CA PRO A 399 22.26 -9.09 18.62
C PRO A 399 21.65 -8.49 19.90
N GLY A 400 20.65 -7.60 19.76
CA GLY A 400 20.09 -6.85 20.90
C GLY A 400 20.69 -5.47 21.15
N GLY A 401 21.72 -5.07 20.40
CA GLY A 401 22.19 -3.68 20.34
C GLY A 401 23.29 -3.30 21.32
N GLU A 402 23.70 -4.18 22.23
CA GLU A 402 24.87 -3.96 23.08
C GLU A 402 26.12 -3.76 22.22
N ARG A 403 26.93 -2.72 22.51
CA ARG A 403 28.15 -2.41 21.76
C ARG A 403 29.38 -2.96 22.49
N VAL A 404 30.15 -3.74 21.77
CA VAL A 404 31.33 -4.45 22.28
C VAL A 404 32.55 -4.28 21.34
N ALA A 405 33.72 -4.62 21.84
CA ALA A 405 34.90 -4.70 20.98
C ALA A 405 34.72 -5.81 19.91
N PRO A 406 35.25 -5.65 18.69
CA PRO A 406 35.06 -6.58 17.59
C PRO A 406 35.42 -8.03 17.85
N ASP A 407 36.43 -8.26 18.68
CA ASP A 407 36.89 -9.60 19.12
C ASP A 407 35.90 -10.29 20.08
N GLN A 408 35.03 -9.54 20.73
CA GLN A 408 33.94 -10.03 21.57
C GLN A 408 32.64 -10.27 20.76
N ALA A 409 32.55 -9.69 19.57
CA ALA A 409 31.37 -9.81 18.69
C ALA A 409 31.46 -11.09 17.83
N VAL A 410 31.54 -12.23 18.51
CA VAL A 410 31.61 -13.56 17.91
C VAL A 410 30.46 -14.46 18.34
N ARG A 411 30.18 -15.49 17.58
CA ARG A 411 29.16 -16.50 17.86
C ARG A 411 29.68 -17.91 17.69
N ASP A 412 29.11 -18.83 18.45
CA ASP A 412 29.41 -20.25 18.38
C ASP A 412 28.61 -20.93 17.26
N VAL A 413 29.31 -21.47 16.27
CA VAL A 413 28.70 -22.19 15.15
C VAL A 413 29.16 -23.66 15.16
N PRO A 414 28.26 -24.61 15.39
CA PRO A 414 28.60 -26.01 15.41
C PRO A 414 28.84 -26.56 14.01
N LEU A 415 30.04 -27.05 13.73
CA LEU A 415 30.37 -27.85 12.55
C LEU A 415 30.17 -29.34 12.90
N THR A 416 29.18 -29.95 12.28
CA THR A 416 28.82 -31.37 12.48
C THR A 416 29.12 -32.18 11.21
N ARG A 417 29.01 -33.49 11.29
CA ARG A 417 29.20 -34.39 10.14
C ARG A 417 28.18 -34.11 9.03
N GLU A 418 26.93 -33.84 9.42
CA GLU A 418 25.84 -33.51 8.51
C GLU A 418 25.62 -32.01 8.45
N LEU A 419 25.58 -31.44 7.24
CA LEU A 419 25.37 -30.03 6.97
C LEU A 419 24.26 -29.84 5.95
N PHE A 420 23.70 -28.62 5.92
CA PHE A 420 22.94 -28.12 4.77
C PHE A 420 23.72 -26.99 4.09
N ILE A 421 23.69 -26.99 2.75
CA ILE A 421 24.13 -25.89 1.90
C ILE A 421 23.00 -25.48 0.96
N GLU A 422 23.09 -24.31 0.31
CA GLU A 422 22.13 -23.94 -0.73
C GLU A 422 22.22 -24.88 -1.91
N ARG A 423 21.07 -25.25 -2.48
CA ARG A 423 21.00 -26.07 -3.70
C ARG A 423 21.78 -25.45 -4.84
N GLU A 424 21.75 -24.14 -4.99
CA GLU A 424 22.49 -23.40 -6.01
C GLU A 424 24.02 -23.42 -5.82
N ASP A 425 24.50 -23.84 -4.64
CA ASP A 425 25.93 -23.97 -4.33
C ASP A 425 26.56 -25.27 -4.83
N PHE A 426 25.75 -26.20 -5.38
CA PHE A 426 26.24 -27.40 -6.07
C PHE A 426 25.66 -27.50 -7.48
N SER A 427 26.46 -27.86 -8.45
CA SER A 427 26.00 -28.17 -9.82
C SER A 427 26.71 -29.42 -10.33
N ALA A 428 25.89 -30.41 -10.76
CA ALA A 428 26.40 -31.62 -11.39
C ALA A 428 26.91 -31.36 -12.83
N ASP A 429 26.28 -30.38 -13.53
CA ASP A 429 26.68 -29.90 -14.85
C ASP A 429 26.86 -28.37 -14.80
N PRO A 430 28.04 -27.89 -14.34
CA PRO A 430 28.25 -26.49 -14.05
C PRO A 430 28.36 -25.64 -15.30
N PRO A 431 27.67 -24.50 -15.40
CA PRO A 431 27.85 -23.55 -16.49
C PRO A 431 29.26 -22.95 -16.47
N LYS A 432 29.74 -22.47 -17.63
CA LYS A 432 31.03 -21.83 -17.75
C LYS A 432 31.19 -20.70 -16.72
N GLY A 433 32.26 -20.77 -15.91
CA GLY A 433 32.59 -19.78 -14.90
C GLY A 433 31.93 -20.02 -13.52
N TYR A 434 31.25 -21.13 -13.33
CA TYR A 434 30.73 -21.53 -12.03
C TYR A 434 31.87 -21.74 -11.02
N LYS A 435 31.78 -21.07 -9.86
CA LYS A 435 32.87 -21.03 -8.86
C LYS A 435 32.48 -21.66 -7.51
N ARG A 436 31.50 -22.57 -7.52
CA ARG A 436 31.02 -23.24 -6.31
C ARG A 436 31.27 -24.73 -6.41
N LEU A 437 30.61 -25.54 -5.60
CA LEU A 437 30.91 -26.97 -5.50
C LEU A 437 30.41 -27.73 -6.74
N THR A 438 31.25 -28.63 -7.24
CA THR A 438 30.97 -29.50 -8.41
C THR A 438 31.46 -30.92 -8.11
N PRO A 439 31.07 -31.95 -8.86
CA PRO A 439 31.63 -33.29 -8.69
C PRO A 439 33.17 -33.28 -8.78
N GLY A 440 33.85 -33.80 -7.75
CA GLY A 440 35.34 -33.74 -7.60
C GLY A 440 35.91 -32.33 -7.35
N GLY A 441 35.07 -31.29 -7.42
CA GLY A 441 35.48 -29.90 -7.21
C GLY A 441 35.47 -29.50 -5.73
N THR A 442 36.03 -28.31 -5.44
CA THR A 442 36.23 -27.83 -4.09
C THR A 442 35.54 -26.50 -3.87
N ALA A 443 34.99 -26.31 -2.66
CA ALA A 443 34.48 -25.02 -2.17
C ALA A 443 34.91 -24.81 -0.72
N ARG A 444 35.06 -23.54 -0.32
CA ARG A 444 35.33 -23.19 1.07
C ARG A 444 34.02 -23.02 1.83
N LEU A 445 33.80 -23.81 2.86
CA LEU A 445 32.78 -23.56 3.86
C LEU A 445 33.16 -22.32 4.67
N ARG A 446 32.26 -21.36 4.78
CA ARG A 446 32.46 -20.09 5.49
C ARG A 446 32.96 -20.35 6.92
N GLY A 447 34.19 -19.92 7.24
CA GLY A 447 34.80 -20.06 8.56
C GLY A 447 35.15 -21.48 8.98
N ALA A 448 34.90 -22.55 8.17
CA ALA A 448 35.14 -23.93 8.60
C ALA A 448 36.30 -24.63 7.92
N GLY A 449 36.51 -24.44 6.62
CA GLY A 449 37.56 -25.16 5.86
C GLY A 449 37.16 -25.36 4.41
N ILE A 450 37.94 -26.14 3.67
CA ILE A 450 37.66 -26.45 2.26
C ILE A 450 37.17 -27.89 2.17
N ILE A 451 36.05 -28.09 1.45
CA ILE A 451 35.52 -29.41 1.15
C ILE A 451 35.69 -29.74 -0.33
N ARG A 452 35.76 -31.03 -0.64
CA ARG A 452 35.68 -31.58 -1.99
C ARG A 452 34.45 -32.50 -2.04
N ALA A 453 33.60 -32.33 -3.06
CA ALA A 453 32.49 -33.24 -3.30
C ALA A 453 32.99 -34.53 -3.98
N ASP A 454 32.89 -35.62 -3.28
CA ASP A 454 33.39 -36.94 -3.73
C ASP A 454 32.35 -37.71 -4.51
N SER A 455 31.09 -37.64 -4.08
CA SER A 455 29.93 -38.18 -4.78
C SER A 455 28.64 -37.44 -4.42
N PHE A 456 27.57 -37.68 -5.18
CA PHE A 456 26.25 -37.11 -4.91
C PHE A 456 25.13 -38.08 -5.36
N GLY A 457 23.96 -37.96 -4.77
CA GLY A 457 22.77 -38.68 -5.15
C GLY A 457 21.68 -37.75 -5.69
N THR A 458 20.82 -38.29 -6.55
CA THR A 458 19.68 -37.56 -7.14
C THR A 458 18.38 -38.28 -6.87
N ASP A 459 17.27 -37.57 -6.92
CA ASP A 459 15.92 -38.15 -7.00
C ASP A 459 15.59 -38.57 -8.44
N ASP A 460 14.38 -39.14 -8.63
CA ASP A 460 13.88 -39.62 -9.94
C ASP A 460 13.73 -38.47 -10.96
N SER A 461 13.66 -37.22 -10.49
CA SER A 461 13.59 -36.01 -11.33
C SER A 461 14.97 -35.42 -11.65
N GLY A 462 16.06 -36.04 -11.16
CA GLY A 462 17.42 -35.60 -11.35
C GLY A 462 17.88 -34.49 -10.40
N ASN A 463 17.07 -34.10 -9.40
CA ASN A 463 17.48 -33.11 -8.42
C ASN A 463 18.44 -33.72 -7.41
N VAL A 464 19.51 -33.00 -7.10
CA VAL A 464 20.49 -33.42 -6.10
C VAL A 464 19.83 -33.47 -4.71
N THR A 465 19.90 -34.63 -4.05
CA THR A 465 19.32 -34.88 -2.74
C THR A 465 20.34 -34.83 -1.61
N HIS A 466 21.55 -35.35 -1.89
CA HIS A 466 22.64 -35.32 -0.92
C HIS A 466 24.02 -35.38 -1.61
N ILE A 467 25.05 -34.94 -0.89
CA ILE A 467 26.42 -34.87 -1.36
C ILE A 467 27.31 -35.50 -0.28
N HIS A 468 28.23 -36.38 -0.68
CA HIS A 468 29.35 -36.87 0.15
C HIS A 468 30.57 -36.01 -0.12
N ALA A 469 31.21 -35.53 0.92
CA ALA A 469 32.35 -34.63 0.80
C ALA A 469 33.44 -34.93 1.82
N THR A 470 34.69 -34.66 1.44
CA THR A 470 35.86 -34.74 2.32
C THR A 470 36.31 -33.34 2.72
N LEU A 471 36.45 -33.06 4.03
CA LEU A 471 37.07 -31.86 4.55
C LEU A 471 38.59 -31.96 4.35
N LEU A 472 39.13 -31.00 3.59
CA LEU A 472 40.55 -30.99 3.18
C LEU A 472 41.43 -30.29 4.25
N GLY A 473 42.69 -30.69 4.34
CA GLY A 473 43.69 -30.06 5.21
C GLY A 473 44.15 -28.67 4.74
N GLU A 474 45.07 -28.09 5.51
CA GLU A 474 45.68 -26.81 5.22
C GLU A 474 46.40 -26.82 3.86
N GLY A 475 46.35 -25.69 3.14
CA GLY A 475 46.98 -25.55 1.82
C GLY A 475 46.07 -25.88 0.63
N ALA A 476 44.89 -26.45 0.85
CA ALA A 476 43.91 -26.66 -0.22
C ALA A 476 43.42 -25.34 -0.81
N LYS A 477 43.07 -25.35 -2.13
CA LYS A 477 42.54 -24.21 -2.84
C LYS A 477 41.07 -24.44 -3.14
N ALA A 478 40.24 -23.40 -3.06
CA ALA A 478 38.81 -23.44 -3.35
C ALA A 478 38.46 -22.46 -4.46
N GLY A 479 37.50 -22.83 -5.31
CA GLY A 479 36.96 -21.97 -6.38
C GLY A 479 36.08 -20.81 -5.86
N GLY A 480 35.44 -20.99 -4.71
CA GLY A 480 34.58 -20.00 -4.10
C GLY A 480 34.25 -20.32 -2.64
N VAL A 481 33.48 -19.41 -2.02
CA VAL A 481 33.01 -19.55 -0.62
C VAL A 481 31.50 -19.80 -0.65
N ILE A 482 31.06 -20.80 0.12
CA ILE A 482 29.64 -21.12 0.35
C ILE A 482 29.33 -21.04 1.84
N HIS A 483 28.10 -20.65 2.18
CA HIS A 483 27.59 -20.70 3.54
C HIS A 483 26.88 -22.03 3.80
N TRP A 484 26.71 -22.35 5.06
CA TRP A 484 26.21 -23.66 5.49
C TRP A 484 25.60 -23.55 6.88
N VAL A 485 24.79 -24.54 7.26
CA VAL A 485 24.34 -24.73 8.64
C VAL A 485 24.43 -26.19 9.04
N SER A 486 24.60 -26.49 10.32
CA SER A 486 24.58 -27.85 10.87
C SER A 486 23.20 -28.48 10.67
N ALA A 487 23.12 -29.65 10.04
CA ALA A 487 21.86 -30.36 9.91
C ALA A 487 21.31 -30.89 11.25
N GLU A 488 22.16 -31.07 12.27
CA GLU A 488 21.78 -31.57 13.60
C GLU A 488 21.33 -30.44 14.55
N ARG A 489 21.82 -29.20 14.35
CA ARG A 489 21.67 -28.09 15.30
C ARG A 489 20.94 -26.88 14.75
N ALA A 490 20.80 -26.78 13.43
CA ALA A 490 20.11 -25.66 12.80
C ALA A 490 18.62 -25.68 13.12
N ILE A 491 18.03 -24.50 13.14
CA ILE A 491 16.63 -24.27 13.45
C ILE A 491 15.83 -24.28 12.16
N PRO A 492 14.83 -25.15 11.99
CA PRO A 492 13.91 -25.08 10.86
C PRO A 492 13.17 -23.74 10.87
N ALA A 493 13.07 -23.10 9.70
CA ALA A 493 12.41 -21.80 9.57
C ALA A 493 11.68 -21.65 8.23
N GLU A 494 10.64 -20.83 8.24
CA GLU A 494 10.00 -20.32 7.03
C GLU A 494 10.65 -19.00 6.62
N PHE A 495 10.93 -18.83 5.32
CA PHE A 495 11.51 -17.63 4.75
C PHE A 495 10.54 -17.04 3.74
N ARG A 496 10.12 -15.80 3.96
CA ARG A 496 9.26 -15.03 3.07
C ARG A 496 10.10 -14.03 2.29
N LEU A 497 10.25 -14.29 1.00
CA LEU A 497 11.01 -13.45 0.10
C LEU A 497 10.04 -12.48 -0.56
N TYR A 498 9.95 -11.28 0.01
CA TYR A 498 9.14 -10.21 -0.54
C TYR A 498 9.86 -9.52 -1.71
N ASP A 499 9.08 -9.09 -2.69
CA ASP A 499 9.49 -8.31 -3.84
C ASP A 499 8.46 -7.20 -4.10
N ARG A 500 8.73 -6.30 -5.03
CA ARG A 500 7.83 -5.19 -5.39
C ARG A 500 6.45 -5.71 -5.73
N LEU A 501 5.42 -5.08 -5.16
CA LEU A 501 4.02 -5.47 -5.37
C LEU A 501 3.58 -5.23 -6.82
N PHE A 502 4.15 -4.24 -7.49
CA PHE A 502 3.87 -3.92 -8.88
C PHE A 502 5.10 -4.13 -9.76
N ARG A 503 4.86 -4.55 -11.01
CA ARG A 503 5.91 -4.80 -12.02
C ARG A 503 6.22 -3.61 -12.91
N VAL A 504 5.51 -2.48 -12.75
CA VAL A 504 5.70 -1.24 -13.53
C VAL A 504 5.97 -0.06 -12.62
N ALA A 505 6.74 0.90 -13.10
CA ALA A 505 7.15 2.06 -12.31
C ALA A 505 5.96 2.94 -11.90
N ASN A 506 4.97 3.12 -12.80
CA ASN A 506 3.77 3.88 -12.51
C ASN A 506 2.51 3.00 -12.67
N PRO A 507 2.04 2.33 -11.62
CA PRO A 507 0.86 1.47 -11.72
C PRO A 507 -0.46 2.24 -11.78
N GLU A 508 -0.48 3.53 -11.45
CA GLU A 508 -1.71 4.35 -11.39
C GLU A 508 -2.08 5.02 -12.72
N GLY A 509 -1.15 5.21 -13.62
CA GLY A 509 -1.43 5.84 -14.91
C GLY A 509 -0.24 5.72 -15.82
N HIS A 510 -0.32 4.81 -16.77
CA HIS A 510 0.83 4.54 -17.59
C HIS A 510 0.90 5.39 -18.84
N ASP A 511 -0.05 6.04 -19.35
CA ASP A 511 0.02 6.72 -20.63
C ASP A 511 -1.05 7.79 -20.84
N GLU A 512 -1.65 8.34 -19.79
CA GLU A 512 -2.37 9.57 -19.99
C GLU A 512 -1.38 10.74 -19.93
N PRO A 513 -1.31 11.59 -20.97
CA PRO A 513 -0.65 12.87 -20.86
C PRO A 513 -1.25 13.54 -19.61
N THR A 514 -0.38 14.12 -18.79
CA THR A 514 -0.76 14.89 -17.61
C THR A 514 -2.04 15.64 -17.92
N GLN A 515 -3.16 15.14 -17.41
CA GLN A 515 -4.42 15.86 -17.48
C GLN A 515 -4.12 17.25 -16.92
N ASN A 516 -4.59 18.23 -17.65
CA ASN A 516 -4.49 19.63 -17.30
C ASN A 516 -4.84 19.76 -15.81
N PRO A 517 -4.09 20.53 -14.99
CA PRO A 517 -4.45 20.77 -13.59
C PRO A 517 -5.90 21.21 -13.39
N ASP A 518 -6.54 21.71 -14.45
CA ASP A 518 -7.96 22.09 -14.46
C ASP A 518 -8.94 20.91 -14.47
N ASP A 519 -8.48 19.69 -14.81
CA ASP A 519 -9.31 18.47 -14.81
C ASP A 519 -9.33 17.72 -13.47
N ILE A 520 -8.60 18.17 -12.45
CA ILE A 520 -8.48 17.53 -11.13
C ILE A 520 -9.42 18.17 -10.09
N LEU A 521 -10.38 18.95 -10.52
CA LEU A 521 -11.46 19.32 -9.61
C LEU A 521 -12.47 18.16 -9.61
N PRO A 522 -12.64 17.42 -8.50
CA PRO A 522 -13.85 16.65 -8.38
C PRO A 522 -15.00 17.64 -8.48
N ASP A 523 -15.85 17.46 -9.45
CA ASP A 523 -17.13 18.14 -9.48
C ASP A 523 -17.78 17.90 -8.11
N PHE A 524 -17.80 18.94 -7.29
CA PHE A 524 -18.52 18.89 -6.04
C PHE A 524 -20.03 18.88 -6.38
N ASP A 525 -20.55 17.69 -6.56
CA ASP A 525 -21.98 17.44 -6.59
C ASP A 525 -22.39 17.04 -5.15
N PRO A 526 -23.11 17.89 -4.42
CA PRO A 526 -23.58 17.55 -3.07
C PRO A 526 -24.57 16.39 -3.06
N GLU A 527 -25.11 15.99 -4.21
CA GLU A 527 -26.02 14.84 -4.37
C GLU A 527 -25.25 13.58 -4.79
N GLN A 528 -24.02 13.70 -5.28
CA GLN A 528 -23.17 12.54 -5.52
C GLN A 528 -22.45 12.16 -4.22
N PRO A 529 -22.46 10.88 -3.87
CA PRO A 529 -21.59 10.40 -2.82
C PRO A 529 -20.17 10.80 -3.18
N GLY A 530 -19.39 11.31 -2.22
CA GLY A 530 -18.04 11.87 -2.41
C GLY A 530 -17.12 10.97 -3.26
N PRO A 531 -15.89 11.39 -3.61
CA PRO A 531 -15.03 10.71 -4.59
C PRO A 531 -14.76 9.22 -4.30
N GLU A 532 -15.32 8.70 -3.23
CA GLU A 532 -15.32 7.27 -2.90
C GLU A 532 -16.32 6.42 -3.72
N SER A 533 -17.26 7.00 -4.46
CA SER A 533 -18.38 6.29 -5.12
C SER A 533 -18.37 6.28 -6.65
N GLY A 534 -17.36 6.81 -7.28
CA GLY A 534 -17.15 6.61 -8.72
C GLY A 534 -16.86 5.13 -9.04
N PRO A 535 -17.04 4.66 -10.30
CA PRO A 535 -16.72 3.30 -10.69
C PRO A 535 -15.31 2.96 -10.22
N LEU A 536 -15.15 1.75 -9.63
CA LEU A 536 -13.87 1.27 -9.09
C LEU A 536 -12.84 1.24 -10.22
N ASP A 537 -11.83 2.11 -10.15
CA ASP A 537 -10.67 2.01 -11.03
C ASP A 537 -9.85 0.78 -10.63
N THR A 538 -10.02 -0.30 -11.37
CA THR A 538 -9.29 -1.57 -11.17
C THR A 538 -8.14 -1.74 -12.16
N GLY A 539 -7.92 -0.75 -13.03
CA GLY A 539 -6.92 -0.82 -14.09
C GLY A 539 -5.50 -1.11 -13.59
N PHE A 540 -5.16 -0.63 -12.40
CA PHE A 540 -3.86 -0.86 -11.77
C PHE A 540 -3.61 -2.31 -11.34
N LEU A 541 -4.65 -3.10 -11.08
CA LEU A 541 -4.53 -4.50 -10.63
C LEU A 541 -3.84 -5.39 -11.67
N ARG A 542 -3.95 -5.05 -12.95
CA ARG A 542 -3.24 -5.75 -14.04
C ARG A 542 -1.72 -5.71 -13.94
N TYR A 543 -1.20 -4.76 -13.17
CA TYR A 543 0.24 -4.57 -12.96
C TYR A 543 0.76 -5.23 -11.70
N LEU A 544 -0.08 -5.93 -10.96
CA LEU A 544 0.37 -6.71 -9.81
C LEU A 544 1.46 -7.71 -10.23
N ASN A 545 2.46 -7.86 -9.36
CA ASN A 545 3.53 -8.84 -9.51
C ASN A 545 3.10 -10.15 -8.84
N PRO A 546 2.76 -11.21 -9.61
CA PRO A 546 2.36 -12.49 -9.02
C PRO A 546 3.50 -13.16 -8.23
N GLY A 547 4.75 -12.79 -8.52
CA GLY A 547 5.94 -13.27 -7.81
C GLY A 547 6.35 -12.39 -6.63
N SER A 548 5.51 -11.43 -6.19
CA SER A 548 5.84 -10.49 -5.12
C SER A 548 6.03 -11.13 -3.74
N LEU A 549 5.65 -12.37 -3.56
CA LEU A 549 5.90 -13.19 -2.38
C LEU A 549 6.26 -14.62 -2.80
N ARG A 550 7.42 -15.08 -2.34
CA ARG A 550 7.84 -16.47 -2.44
C ARG A 550 8.16 -17.01 -1.05
N VAL A 551 7.52 -18.10 -0.67
CA VAL A 551 7.72 -18.76 0.63
C VAL A 551 8.65 -19.95 0.43
N MET A 552 9.69 -20.05 1.26
CA MET A 552 10.65 -21.14 1.28
C MET A 552 10.76 -21.73 2.67
N ARG A 553 11.16 -23.00 2.76
CA ARG A 553 11.43 -23.69 4.02
C ARG A 553 12.88 -24.12 4.04
N GLY A 554 13.58 -23.72 5.08
CA GLY A 554 15.00 -23.98 5.21
C GLY A 554 15.43 -23.96 6.67
N TYR A 555 16.67 -23.59 6.89
CA TYR A 555 17.29 -23.67 8.21
C TYR A 555 18.13 -22.44 8.48
N VAL A 556 18.13 -21.98 9.74
CA VAL A 556 19.00 -20.91 10.23
C VAL A 556 19.95 -21.47 11.28
N GLU A 557 21.14 -20.88 11.41
CA GLU A 557 22.15 -21.33 12.40
C GLU A 557 21.63 -21.23 13.84
N ALA A 558 22.11 -22.10 14.70
CA ALA A 558 21.63 -22.27 16.07
C ALA A 558 21.82 -21.02 16.95
N SER A 559 22.79 -20.16 16.66
CA SER A 559 23.08 -18.94 17.42
C SER A 559 21.87 -17.98 17.49
N VAL A 560 21.01 -18.01 16.47
CA VAL A 560 19.82 -17.14 16.38
C VAL A 560 18.76 -17.47 17.43
N ALA A 561 18.81 -18.67 18.05
CA ALA A 561 17.79 -19.13 19.01
C ALA A 561 17.67 -18.24 20.25
N SER A 562 18.82 -17.75 20.76
CA SER A 562 18.90 -16.94 21.98
C SER A 562 18.83 -15.43 21.76
N ASP A 563 18.82 -15.00 20.50
CA ASP A 563 18.84 -13.58 20.17
C ASP A 563 17.49 -12.91 20.43
N PRO A 564 17.47 -11.62 20.81
CA PRO A 564 16.24 -10.85 20.94
C PRO A 564 15.40 -10.90 19.69
N GLN A 565 14.07 -10.91 19.85
CA GLN A 565 13.13 -11.10 18.72
C GLN A 565 13.18 -10.00 17.69
N ASP A 566 13.53 -8.78 18.07
CA ASP A 566 13.63 -7.64 17.15
C ASP A 566 15.00 -7.51 16.46
N THR A 567 15.85 -8.52 16.57
CA THR A 567 17.15 -8.54 15.86
C THR A 567 16.93 -8.70 14.36
N ARG A 568 17.49 -7.76 13.60
CA ARG A 568 17.59 -7.85 12.13
C ARG A 568 18.92 -8.48 11.79
N TYR A 569 18.92 -9.39 10.79
CA TYR A 569 20.10 -10.13 10.39
C TYR A 569 20.45 -9.86 8.92
N GLN A 570 21.74 -9.90 8.62
CA GLN A 570 22.16 -10.20 7.28
C GLN A 570 22.39 -11.71 7.18
N PHE A 571 21.49 -12.44 6.51
CA PHE A 571 21.78 -13.82 6.13
C PHE A 571 22.80 -13.81 5.00
N GLU A 572 23.97 -14.39 5.27
CA GLU A 572 25.14 -14.39 4.38
C GLU A 572 24.73 -14.73 2.94
N ARG A 573 24.99 -13.82 1.99
CA ARG A 573 24.67 -13.94 0.57
C ARG A 573 23.18 -13.89 0.19
N GLN A 574 22.24 -13.95 1.14
CA GLN A 574 20.78 -14.03 0.89
C GLN A 574 20.07 -12.68 0.95
N GLY A 575 20.51 -11.79 1.85
CA GLY A 575 19.86 -10.50 2.06
C GLY A 575 19.75 -10.12 3.52
N TYR A 576 18.97 -9.07 3.78
CA TYR A 576 18.62 -8.67 5.14
C TYR A 576 17.26 -9.22 5.52
N PHE A 577 17.17 -9.79 6.70
CA PHE A 577 15.99 -10.48 7.19
C PHE A 577 15.62 -10.05 8.61
N TRP A 578 14.34 -10.13 8.89
CA TRP A 578 13.82 -9.93 10.23
C TRP A 578 12.78 -10.99 10.56
N ARG A 579 12.72 -11.34 11.83
CA ARG A 579 11.71 -12.27 12.34
C ARG A 579 10.35 -11.58 12.29
N ASP A 580 9.37 -12.16 11.58
CA ASP A 580 8.03 -11.58 11.46
C ASP A 580 7.40 -11.45 12.87
N PRO A 581 7.02 -10.24 13.32
CA PRO A 581 6.52 -10.04 14.69
C PRO A 581 5.11 -10.59 14.90
N VAL A 582 4.37 -10.90 13.82
CA VAL A 582 2.98 -11.35 13.86
C VAL A 582 2.89 -12.88 13.74
N ASP A 583 3.60 -13.46 12.76
CA ASP A 583 3.44 -14.86 12.37
C ASP A 583 4.52 -15.78 12.96
N SER A 584 5.65 -15.23 13.43
CA SER A 584 6.74 -16.04 13.99
C SER A 584 6.38 -16.58 15.39
N ARG A 585 6.78 -17.82 15.64
CA ARG A 585 6.65 -18.48 16.95
C ARG A 585 8.00 -19.04 17.35
N ALA A 586 8.18 -19.28 18.66
CA ALA A 586 9.43 -19.80 19.18
C ALA A 586 9.83 -21.17 18.58
N ASP A 587 8.86 -22.02 18.30
CA ASP A 587 9.02 -23.36 17.69
C ASP A 587 8.92 -23.36 16.17
N ALA A 588 8.45 -22.28 15.57
CA ALA A 588 8.26 -22.11 14.12
C ALA A 588 8.60 -20.68 13.68
N PRO A 589 9.88 -20.31 13.66
CA PRO A 589 10.30 -18.96 13.29
C PRO A 589 10.01 -18.69 11.81
N VAL A 590 9.49 -17.49 11.56
CA VAL A 590 9.23 -16.95 10.23
C VAL A 590 10.11 -15.73 10.01
N PHE A 591 10.92 -15.73 8.95
CA PHE A 591 11.79 -14.62 8.60
C PHE A 591 11.34 -13.98 7.28
N GLY A 592 11.00 -12.71 7.33
CA GLY A 592 10.75 -11.88 6.15
C GLY A 592 12.04 -11.27 5.63
N ARG A 593 12.27 -11.36 4.32
CA ARG A 593 13.39 -10.64 3.70
C ARG A 593 13.02 -9.16 3.59
N ILE A 594 13.73 -8.31 4.33
CA ILE A 594 13.58 -6.86 4.28
C ILE A 594 14.03 -6.35 2.91
N ILE A 595 15.24 -6.73 2.50
CA ILE A 595 15.79 -6.31 1.22
C ILE A 595 16.96 -7.23 0.79
N THR A 596 17.23 -7.27 -0.51
CA THR A 596 18.38 -7.95 -1.10
C THR A 596 19.68 -7.19 -0.87
N LEU A 597 20.84 -7.88 -0.90
CA LEU A 597 22.15 -7.24 -0.72
C LEU A 597 22.53 -6.27 -1.85
N LYS A 598 21.97 -6.48 -3.04
CA LYS A 598 22.20 -5.66 -4.24
C LYS A 598 20.84 -5.46 -4.92
N ASP A 599 20.72 -4.41 -5.71
CA ASP A 599 19.54 -4.24 -6.55
C ASP A 599 19.42 -5.40 -7.55
N ALA A 600 18.62 -6.40 -7.16
CA ALA A 600 18.37 -7.58 -7.99
C ALA A 600 17.43 -7.27 -9.15
N TRP A 601 16.56 -6.27 -9.01
CA TRP A 601 15.58 -5.89 -10.02
C TRP A 601 16.25 -5.31 -11.27
N ALA A 602 17.19 -4.39 -11.11
CA ALA A 602 17.98 -3.85 -12.22
C ALA A 602 18.81 -4.93 -12.93
N GLN A 603 19.25 -5.97 -12.22
CA GLN A 603 19.95 -7.11 -12.80
C GLN A 603 19.02 -8.02 -13.60
N THR A 604 17.82 -8.27 -13.12
CA THR A 604 16.80 -9.10 -13.82
C THR A 604 16.35 -8.41 -15.12
N GLN A 605 16.10 -7.12 -15.10
CA GLN A 605 15.75 -6.35 -16.30
C GLN A 605 16.90 -6.33 -17.32
N LYS A 606 18.13 -6.20 -16.89
CA LYS A 606 19.30 -6.31 -17.77
C LYS A 606 19.45 -7.71 -18.35
N ALA A 607 19.20 -8.77 -17.58
CA ALA A 607 19.25 -10.15 -18.05
C ALA A 607 18.13 -10.49 -19.04
N GLU A 608 16.92 -9.94 -18.85
CA GLU A 608 15.81 -10.10 -19.78
C GLU A 608 16.05 -9.33 -21.09
N SER A 609 16.65 -8.15 -21.03
CA SER A 609 17.03 -7.36 -22.20
C SER A 609 18.25 -7.92 -22.94
N SER A 610 19.06 -8.76 -22.29
CA SER A 610 20.29 -9.36 -22.84
C SER A 610 20.17 -10.81 -23.33
N LYS A 611 18.96 -11.42 -23.25
CA LYS A 611 18.74 -12.75 -23.84
C LYS A 611 18.96 -12.68 -25.36
N PRO A 612 19.86 -13.49 -25.96
CA PRO A 612 20.10 -13.46 -27.41
C PRO A 612 18.80 -13.83 -28.12
N LYS A 613 18.32 -12.96 -29.00
CA LYS A 613 17.30 -13.31 -29.98
C LYS A 613 17.82 -14.48 -30.80
N ALA A 614 17.10 -15.59 -30.79
CA ALA A 614 17.39 -16.72 -31.66
C ALA A 614 17.54 -16.25 -33.10
N GLU A 615 18.69 -16.58 -33.73
CA GLU A 615 18.96 -16.28 -35.12
C GLU A 615 18.02 -17.08 -36.01
N GLY A 616 17.11 -16.37 -36.68
CA GLY A 616 16.26 -16.92 -37.74
C GLY A 616 15.94 -15.82 -38.72
N ARG A 617 16.68 -15.77 -39.82
CA ARG A 617 16.44 -15.11 -41.11
C ARG A 617 15.62 -13.82 -41.12
N LYS A 618 16.32 -12.70 -41.42
CA LYS A 618 15.75 -11.38 -41.74
C LYS A 618 14.87 -11.37 -42.98
N PRO A 619 13.81 -10.56 -42.91
CA PRO A 619 13.61 -9.54 -43.92
C PRO A 619 13.83 -8.14 -43.36
N LYS A 620 14.17 -7.21 -44.25
CA LYS A 620 14.59 -5.84 -44.03
C LYS A 620 13.65 -5.08 -43.09
N ALA A 621 14.28 -4.39 -42.10
CA ALA A 621 13.64 -3.50 -41.17
C ALA A 621 13.28 -2.16 -41.83
N GLU A 622 12.08 -1.71 -41.59
CA GLU A 622 11.78 -0.30 -41.43
C GLU A 622 11.66 0.04 -39.96
N ALA A 623 12.18 1.20 -39.60
CA ALA A 623 12.36 1.67 -38.24
C ALA A 623 11.03 1.86 -37.52
N VAL A 624 10.86 1.21 -36.34
CA VAL A 624 9.74 1.48 -35.42
C VAL A 624 10.24 2.42 -34.34
N VAL A 625 9.68 3.60 -34.34
CA VAL A 625 9.80 4.63 -33.31
C VAL A 625 9.01 4.15 -32.07
N ALA A 626 9.62 4.21 -30.91
CA ALA A 626 8.96 3.95 -29.63
C ALA A 626 7.94 5.07 -29.32
N GLY A 627 6.70 4.67 -29.01
CA GLY A 627 5.60 5.59 -28.69
C GLY A 627 4.30 5.12 -29.36
N GLY A 628 3.80 3.94 -28.93
CA GLY A 628 2.69 3.32 -29.65
C GLY A 628 1.33 3.84 -29.21
N VAL A 629 0.84 4.88 -29.84
CA VAL A 629 -0.61 5.05 -30.06
C VAL A 629 -1.08 3.78 -30.78
N GLN A 630 -2.02 3.02 -30.21
CA GLN A 630 -2.61 1.89 -30.93
C GLN A 630 -3.16 2.41 -32.26
N PRO A 631 -2.85 1.78 -33.41
CA PRO A 631 -3.31 2.26 -34.68
C PRO A 631 -4.85 2.37 -34.67
N ALA A 632 -5.38 3.43 -35.30
CA ALA A 632 -6.80 3.60 -35.47
C ALA A 632 -7.41 2.34 -36.12
N LEU A 633 -8.60 1.96 -35.65
CA LEU A 633 -9.30 0.81 -36.22
C LEU A 633 -9.57 1.07 -37.72
N THR A 634 -9.44 0.04 -38.52
CA THR A 634 -9.87 0.10 -39.93
C THR A 634 -11.39 0.25 -39.99
N PRO A 635 -11.95 0.76 -41.06
CA PRO A 635 -13.42 0.85 -41.25
C PRO A 635 -14.14 -0.50 -41.03
N GLN A 636 -13.50 -1.61 -41.39
CA GLN A 636 -14.02 -2.95 -41.19
C GLN A 636 -13.99 -3.37 -39.70
N GLN A 637 -12.95 -2.99 -38.96
CA GLN A 637 -12.86 -3.21 -37.52
C GLN A 637 -13.87 -2.35 -36.75
N GLU A 638 -14.07 -1.07 -37.13
CA GLU A 638 -15.10 -0.20 -36.56
C GLU A 638 -16.51 -0.76 -36.77
N ALA A 639 -16.79 -1.29 -37.95
CA ALA A 639 -18.06 -1.99 -38.22
C ALA A 639 -18.19 -3.24 -37.33
N GLY A 640 -17.08 -3.96 -37.10
CA GLY A 640 -17.00 -5.08 -36.17
C GLY A 640 -17.31 -4.67 -34.73
N VAL A 641 -16.72 -3.58 -34.23
CA VAL A 641 -17.01 -3.01 -32.90
C VAL A 641 -18.49 -2.68 -32.75
N THR A 642 -19.06 -1.95 -33.74
CA THR A 642 -20.48 -1.58 -33.71
C THR A 642 -21.37 -2.81 -33.64
N ARG A 643 -21.05 -3.87 -34.39
CA ARG A 643 -21.79 -5.13 -34.36
C ARG A 643 -21.70 -5.82 -33.01
N LEU A 644 -20.52 -5.94 -32.42
CA LEU A 644 -20.31 -6.59 -31.10
C LEU A 644 -21.01 -5.82 -29.98
N MET A 645 -20.96 -4.49 -30.02
CA MET A 645 -21.70 -3.64 -29.08
C MET A 645 -23.22 -3.79 -29.24
N GLY A 646 -23.70 -3.89 -30.47
CA GLY A 646 -25.11 -4.17 -30.76
C GLY A 646 -25.60 -5.53 -30.24
N LEU A 647 -24.68 -6.47 -29.99
CA LEU A 647 -24.96 -7.76 -29.35
C LEU A 647 -24.76 -7.74 -27.83
N GLY A 648 -24.38 -6.62 -27.25
CA GLY A 648 -24.25 -6.43 -25.78
C GLY A 648 -22.80 -6.44 -25.24
N ALA A 649 -21.78 -6.50 -26.09
CA ALA A 649 -20.40 -6.40 -25.62
C ALA A 649 -20.08 -4.99 -25.11
N ALA A 650 -19.28 -4.90 -24.05
CA ALA A 650 -18.71 -3.63 -23.63
C ALA A 650 -17.76 -3.06 -24.71
N GLU A 651 -17.70 -1.74 -24.88
CA GLU A 651 -16.92 -1.11 -25.97
C GLU A 651 -15.44 -1.52 -25.94
N GLY A 652 -14.81 -1.57 -24.77
CA GLY A 652 -13.42 -1.99 -24.61
C GLY A 652 -13.17 -3.43 -25.08
N ASP A 653 -14.06 -4.35 -24.71
CA ASP A 653 -13.98 -5.75 -25.13
C ASP A 653 -14.24 -5.87 -26.64
N ALA A 654 -15.24 -5.17 -27.15
CA ALA A 654 -15.57 -5.13 -28.58
C ALA A 654 -14.39 -4.62 -29.43
N ARG A 655 -13.70 -3.55 -28.99
CA ARG A 655 -12.50 -3.02 -29.64
C ARG A 655 -11.33 -3.98 -29.62
N THR A 656 -11.16 -4.70 -28.49
CA THR A 656 -10.11 -5.72 -28.34
C THR A 656 -10.35 -6.90 -29.28
N ILE A 657 -11.58 -7.39 -29.33
CA ILE A 657 -11.97 -8.52 -30.19
C ILE A 657 -11.88 -8.15 -31.68
N ALA A 658 -12.35 -6.95 -32.05
CA ALA A 658 -12.32 -6.51 -33.45
C ALA A 658 -10.90 -6.39 -34.04
N ARG A 659 -9.88 -6.29 -33.21
CA ARG A 659 -8.46 -6.25 -33.59
C ARG A 659 -7.78 -7.61 -33.64
N ASP A 660 -8.43 -8.66 -33.14
CA ASP A 660 -7.84 -9.97 -32.94
C ASP A 660 -8.66 -11.05 -33.66
N GLU A 661 -8.13 -11.54 -34.78
CA GLU A 661 -8.80 -12.54 -35.60
C GLU A 661 -9.10 -13.84 -34.84
N THR A 662 -8.25 -14.21 -33.87
CA THR A 662 -8.45 -15.42 -33.07
C THR A 662 -9.64 -15.27 -32.12
N LEU A 663 -9.74 -14.12 -31.43
CA LEU A 663 -10.86 -13.85 -30.53
C LEU A 663 -12.16 -13.66 -31.31
N LEU A 664 -12.09 -13.03 -32.47
CA LEU A 664 -13.25 -12.84 -33.35
C LEU A 664 -13.76 -14.18 -33.88
N ALA A 665 -12.85 -15.07 -34.34
CA ALA A 665 -13.19 -16.41 -34.80
C ALA A 665 -13.82 -17.29 -33.71
N PHE A 666 -13.33 -17.17 -32.48
CA PHE A 666 -13.89 -17.91 -31.33
C PHE A 666 -15.37 -17.59 -31.08
N LEU A 667 -15.76 -16.32 -31.31
CA LEU A 667 -17.14 -15.83 -31.07
C LEU A 667 -18.02 -15.89 -32.31
N ALA A 668 -17.47 -16.16 -33.50
CA ALA A 668 -18.16 -15.91 -34.79
C ALA A 668 -19.43 -16.75 -34.98
N ASP A 669 -19.44 -17.99 -34.51
CA ASP A 669 -20.53 -18.95 -34.78
C ASP A 669 -21.35 -19.25 -33.50
N ALA A 670 -21.21 -18.45 -32.45
CA ALA A 670 -21.87 -18.69 -31.16
C ALA A 670 -23.19 -17.92 -31.05
N ALA A 671 -24.29 -18.65 -30.96
CA ALA A 671 -25.61 -18.08 -30.62
C ALA A 671 -25.68 -17.91 -29.10
N LEU A 672 -25.22 -16.75 -28.55
CA LEU A 672 -25.05 -16.53 -27.14
C LEU A 672 -26.22 -15.76 -26.47
N GLY A 673 -27.12 -15.12 -27.26
CA GLY A 673 -28.26 -14.38 -26.74
C GLY A 673 -27.89 -13.41 -25.60
N ASP A 674 -28.61 -13.44 -24.49
CA ASP A 674 -28.40 -12.57 -23.35
C ASP A 674 -27.07 -12.83 -22.61
N THR A 675 -26.40 -13.95 -22.86
CA THR A 675 -25.09 -14.29 -22.24
C THR A 675 -23.91 -13.70 -23.00
N PHE A 676 -24.15 -13.03 -24.14
CA PHE A 676 -23.11 -12.52 -25.05
C PHE A 676 -22.11 -11.61 -24.34
N ALA A 677 -22.59 -10.66 -23.53
CA ALA A 677 -21.75 -9.73 -22.79
C ALA A 677 -20.78 -10.46 -21.84
N GLN A 678 -21.27 -11.46 -21.11
CA GLN A 678 -20.46 -12.21 -20.14
C GLN A 678 -19.42 -13.11 -20.84
N VAL A 679 -19.84 -13.81 -21.91
CA VAL A 679 -18.93 -14.67 -22.68
C VAL A 679 -17.86 -13.83 -23.39
N THR A 680 -18.21 -12.65 -23.89
CA THR A 680 -17.28 -11.68 -24.48
C THR A 680 -16.24 -11.22 -23.48
N SER A 681 -16.68 -10.88 -22.28
CA SER A 681 -15.79 -10.49 -21.17
C SER A 681 -14.82 -11.63 -20.81
N TRP A 682 -15.28 -12.86 -20.70
CA TRP A 682 -14.39 -14.02 -20.45
C TRP A 682 -13.42 -14.26 -21.62
N THR A 683 -13.87 -14.09 -22.84
CA THR A 683 -13.01 -14.25 -24.04
C THR A 683 -11.83 -13.30 -24.00
N VAL A 684 -12.05 -12.04 -23.60
CA VAL A 684 -10.99 -11.02 -23.52
C VAL A 684 -10.12 -11.18 -22.26
N ASN A 685 -10.74 -11.40 -21.10
CA ASN A 685 -10.05 -11.27 -19.83
C ASN A 685 -9.47 -12.59 -19.30
N ASP A 686 -10.11 -13.73 -19.63
CA ASP A 686 -9.76 -15.03 -19.09
C ASP A 686 -9.21 -15.99 -20.16
N LEU A 687 -9.67 -15.91 -21.39
CA LEU A 687 -9.33 -16.85 -22.47
C LEU A 687 -8.42 -16.29 -23.57
N ALA A 688 -8.19 -14.99 -23.67
CA ALA A 688 -7.45 -14.39 -24.79
C ALA A 688 -6.04 -14.97 -24.96
N THR A 689 -5.29 -15.15 -23.88
CA THR A 689 -3.93 -15.72 -23.92
C THR A 689 -3.94 -17.18 -24.36
N PRO A 690 -4.71 -18.10 -23.73
CA PRO A 690 -4.76 -19.49 -24.18
C PRO A 690 -5.42 -19.67 -25.54
N LEU A 691 -6.34 -18.79 -25.99
CA LEU A 691 -6.90 -18.83 -27.34
C LEU A 691 -5.83 -18.53 -28.40
N ARG A 692 -5.01 -17.52 -28.20
CA ARG A 692 -3.89 -17.18 -29.09
C ARG A 692 -2.82 -18.29 -29.12
N ALA A 693 -2.66 -19.03 -28.02
CA ALA A 693 -1.77 -20.19 -27.95
C ALA A 693 -2.38 -21.47 -28.57
N GLY A 694 -3.67 -21.48 -28.93
CA GLY A 694 -4.35 -22.65 -29.43
C GLY A 694 -4.64 -23.72 -28.35
N GLU A 695 -4.66 -23.31 -27.08
CA GLU A 695 -4.80 -24.23 -25.95
C GLU A 695 -6.24 -24.38 -25.44
N VAL A 696 -7.19 -23.60 -25.96
CA VAL A 696 -8.60 -23.64 -25.55
C VAL A 696 -9.33 -24.72 -26.36
N LYS A 697 -9.91 -25.66 -25.65
CA LYS A 697 -10.61 -26.85 -26.22
C LYS A 697 -12.14 -26.74 -26.19
N VAL A 698 -12.70 -25.72 -25.52
CA VAL A 698 -14.16 -25.47 -25.47
C VAL A 698 -14.55 -24.45 -26.55
N ARG A 699 -15.80 -24.47 -26.97
CA ARG A 699 -16.37 -23.49 -27.88
C ARG A 699 -17.04 -22.36 -27.10
N ALA A 700 -17.18 -21.19 -27.71
CA ALA A 700 -17.86 -20.06 -27.08
C ALA A 700 -19.31 -20.40 -26.65
N ALA A 701 -20.02 -21.19 -27.46
CA ALA A 701 -21.37 -21.65 -27.15
C ALA A 701 -21.44 -22.52 -25.87
N ASP A 702 -20.39 -23.25 -25.53
CA ASP A 702 -20.34 -24.13 -24.34
C ASP A 702 -20.23 -23.29 -23.05
N LEU A 703 -19.94 -21.99 -23.16
CA LEU A 703 -19.81 -21.05 -22.03
C LEU A 703 -21.15 -20.40 -21.63
N ALA A 704 -22.15 -20.38 -22.52
CA ALA A 704 -23.44 -19.73 -22.25
C ALA A 704 -24.14 -20.30 -21.01
N PRO A 705 -24.23 -21.64 -20.78
CA PRO A 705 -24.86 -22.17 -19.59
C PRO A 705 -24.13 -21.77 -18.29
N LEU A 706 -22.81 -21.56 -18.33
CA LEU A 706 -22.06 -21.05 -17.18
C LEU A 706 -22.43 -19.59 -16.88
N ALA A 707 -22.59 -18.77 -17.91
CA ALA A 707 -23.02 -17.38 -17.75
C ALA A 707 -24.43 -17.30 -17.17
N ASP A 708 -25.34 -18.20 -17.60
CA ASP A 708 -26.68 -18.31 -17.02
C ASP A 708 -26.64 -18.69 -15.52
N LEU A 709 -25.79 -19.66 -15.15
CA LEU A 709 -25.60 -20.06 -13.76
C LEU A 709 -25.06 -18.91 -12.91
N LEU A 710 -24.14 -18.13 -13.44
CA LEU A 710 -23.57 -16.96 -12.75
C LEU A 710 -24.63 -15.86 -12.59
N THR A 711 -25.37 -15.53 -13.64
CA THR A 711 -26.44 -14.51 -13.63
C THR A 711 -27.58 -14.92 -12.69
N ALA A 712 -27.90 -16.21 -12.63
CA ALA A 712 -28.91 -16.75 -11.71
C ALA A 712 -28.40 -16.85 -10.26
N GLY A 713 -27.14 -16.46 -9.97
CA GLY A 713 -26.57 -16.57 -8.63
C GLY A 713 -26.34 -18.01 -8.16
N LYS A 714 -26.43 -18.98 -9.05
CA LYS A 714 -26.23 -20.40 -8.74
C LYS A 714 -24.76 -20.81 -8.63
N VAL A 715 -23.85 -19.95 -9.07
CA VAL A 715 -22.40 -20.08 -8.88
C VAL A 715 -21.79 -18.71 -8.57
N THR A 716 -20.73 -18.72 -7.77
CA THR A 716 -19.97 -17.47 -7.53
C THR A 716 -19.02 -17.20 -8.69
N THR A 717 -18.62 -15.95 -8.86
CA THR A 717 -17.61 -15.54 -9.89
C THR A 717 -16.32 -16.36 -9.79
N ARG A 718 -15.89 -16.71 -8.58
CA ARG A 718 -14.70 -17.54 -8.34
C ARG A 718 -14.90 -18.97 -8.89
N VAL A 719 -16.01 -19.59 -8.59
CA VAL A 719 -16.34 -20.94 -9.07
C VAL A 719 -16.50 -20.94 -10.59
N ALA A 720 -17.13 -19.91 -11.14
CA ALA A 720 -17.28 -19.77 -12.58
C ALA A 720 -15.92 -19.66 -13.30
N ARG A 721 -14.98 -18.86 -12.79
CA ARG A 721 -13.63 -18.72 -13.36
C ARG A 721 -12.79 -20.00 -13.23
N ASP A 722 -12.87 -20.70 -12.10
CA ASP A 722 -12.19 -21.99 -11.94
C ASP A 722 -12.73 -23.03 -12.93
N ALA A 723 -14.06 -23.14 -13.05
CA ALA A 723 -14.70 -24.03 -14.02
C ALA A 723 -14.35 -23.66 -15.47
N LEU A 724 -14.29 -22.37 -15.79
CA LEU A 724 -13.89 -21.86 -17.11
C LEU A 724 -12.45 -22.24 -17.46
N ALA A 725 -11.50 -22.04 -16.55
CA ALA A 725 -10.08 -22.37 -16.76
C ALA A 725 -9.89 -23.89 -16.98
N ARG A 726 -10.56 -24.70 -16.18
CA ARG A 726 -10.51 -26.18 -16.29
C ARG A 726 -11.19 -26.68 -17.56
N ALA A 727 -12.31 -26.09 -17.94
CA ALA A 727 -13.01 -26.37 -19.17
C ALA A 727 -12.15 -26.05 -20.40
N ALA A 728 -11.51 -24.89 -20.41
CA ALA A 728 -10.59 -24.47 -21.47
C ALA A 728 -9.48 -25.52 -21.70
N ALA A 729 -8.91 -26.06 -20.63
CA ALA A 729 -7.85 -27.06 -20.71
C ALA A 729 -8.37 -28.50 -21.06
N SER A 730 -9.53 -28.88 -20.53
CA SER A 730 -10.06 -30.25 -20.71
C SER A 730 -10.92 -30.45 -21.97
N GLY A 731 -11.64 -29.39 -22.38
CA GLY A 731 -12.68 -29.45 -23.41
C GLY A 731 -14.07 -29.85 -22.92
N GLU A 732 -14.23 -30.11 -21.61
CA GLU A 732 -15.51 -30.41 -20.99
C GLU A 732 -16.30 -29.12 -20.76
N ALA A 733 -17.62 -29.11 -21.00
CA ALA A 733 -18.44 -27.91 -20.80
C ALA A 733 -18.41 -27.46 -19.33
N PRO A 734 -18.19 -26.15 -19.03
CA PRO A 734 -18.03 -25.68 -17.65
C PRO A 734 -19.23 -25.96 -16.75
N ALA A 735 -20.45 -25.90 -17.29
CA ALA A 735 -21.67 -26.20 -16.54
C ALA A 735 -21.74 -27.70 -16.11
N ALA A 736 -21.27 -28.60 -16.97
CA ALA A 736 -21.19 -30.03 -16.64
C ALA A 736 -20.14 -30.33 -15.55
N LEU A 737 -19.00 -29.62 -15.57
CA LEU A 737 -18.00 -29.68 -14.50
C LEU A 737 -18.59 -29.24 -13.15
N ILE A 738 -19.37 -28.17 -13.13
CA ILE A 738 -20.02 -27.64 -11.90
C ILE A 738 -21.03 -28.66 -11.37
N GLU A 739 -21.85 -29.25 -12.24
CA GLU A 739 -22.86 -30.22 -11.86
C GLU A 739 -22.22 -31.52 -11.32
N ARG A 740 -21.23 -32.04 -12.03
CA ARG A 740 -20.53 -33.29 -11.64
C ARG A 740 -19.83 -33.17 -10.29
N GLU A 741 -19.27 -32.01 -9.98
CA GLU A 741 -18.48 -31.77 -8.77
C GLU A 741 -19.31 -31.16 -7.63
N GLY A 742 -20.59 -30.90 -7.85
CA GLY A 742 -21.48 -30.30 -6.85
C GLY A 742 -21.05 -28.89 -6.43
N LEU A 743 -20.45 -28.13 -7.36
CA LEU A 743 -19.91 -26.80 -7.10
C LEU A 743 -20.97 -25.67 -7.23
N SER A 744 -22.23 -26.04 -7.49
CA SER A 744 -23.32 -25.04 -7.51
C SER A 744 -23.41 -24.37 -6.14
N ALA A 745 -23.22 -23.08 -6.10
CA ALA A 745 -23.46 -22.23 -4.95
C ALA A 745 -24.98 -22.07 -4.80
N GLY A 746 -25.59 -22.95 -4.05
CA GLY A 746 -27.00 -22.90 -3.78
C GLY A 746 -27.28 -23.37 -2.37
N LEU A 747 -26.85 -22.58 -1.38
CA LEU A 747 -27.67 -22.55 -0.17
C LEU A 747 -29.00 -21.94 -0.60
N ASP A 748 -30.09 -22.69 -0.52
CA ASP A 748 -31.43 -22.12 -0.67
C ASP A 748 -31.65 -21.05 0.42
N ASP A 749 -32.60 -20.18 0.22
CA ASP A 749 -32.85 -19.08 1.17
C ASP A 749 -33.13 -19.61 2.58
N ALA A 750 -33.84 -20.72 2.69
CA ALA A 750 -34.19 -21.36 3.95
C ALA A 750 -32.93 -21.93 4.67
N GLU A 751 -31.97 -22.47 3.93
CA GLU A 751 -30.74 -22.98 4.52
C GLU A 751 -29.80 -21.84 4.94
N LEU A 752 -29.72 -20.76 4.17
CA LEU A 752 -28.97 -19.55 4.54
C LEU A 752 -29.58 -18.89 5.80
N GLU A 753 -30.90 -18.74 5.86
CA GLU A 753 -31.60 -18.23 7.03
C GLU A 753 -31.35 -19.09 8.28
N ARG A 754 -31.35 -20.41 8.15
CA ARG A 754 -31.04 -21.34 9.23
C ARG A 754 -29.61 -21.18 9.74
N ILE A 755 -28.64 -21.02 8.82
CA ILE A 755 -27.23 -20.80 9.19
C ILE A 755 -27.08 -19.44 9.87
N VAL A 756 -27.72 -18.41 9.35
CA VAL A 756 -27.71 -17.06 9.96
C VAL A 756 -28.31 -17.11 11.35
N ALA A 757 -29.49 -17.73 11.53
CA ALA A 757 -30.12 -17.90 12.84
C ALA A 757 -29.20 -18.63 13.83
N GLY A 758 -28.53 -19.71 13.42
CA GLY A 758 -27.58 -20.43 14.26
C GLY A 758 -26.31 -19.63 14.60
N VAL A 759 -25.87 -18.70 13.73
CA VAL A 759 -24.77 -17.78 14.02
C VAL A 759 -25.24 -16.72 15.03
N LEU A 760 -26.43 -16.16 14.88
CA LEU A 760 -26.98 -15.17 15.81
C LEU A 760 -27.23 -15.78 17.20
N GLU A 761 -27.75 -17.00 17.27
CA GLU A 761 -27.98 -17.72 18.52
C GLU A 761 -26.69 -18.00 19.30
N LYS A 762 -25.59 -18.26 18.62
CA LYS A 762 -24.26 -18.50 19.22
C LYS A 762 -23.56 -17.23 19.70
N ASN A 763 -24.05 -16.06 19.35
CA ASN A 763 -23.40 -14.77 19.67
C ASN A 763 -24.42 -13.76 20.25
N PRO A 764 -25.10 -14.09 21.37
CA PRO A 764 -26.20 -13.29 21.91
C PRO A 764 -25.75 -11.90 22.41
N SER A 765 -24.55 -11.79 22.96
CA SER A 765 -23.98 -10.52 23.43
C SER A 765 -23.71 -9.53 22.28
N GLU A 766 -23.22 -10.04 21.16
CA GLU A 766 -22.94 -9.25 19.95
C GLU A 766 -24.26 -8.85 19.26
N VAL A 767 -25.26 -9.71 19.27
CA VAL A 767 -26.62 -9.39 18.78
C VAL A 767 -27.24 -8.25 19.59
N GLU A 768 -27.14 -8.32 20.93
CA GLU A 768 -27.64 -7.25 21.81
C GLU A 768 -26.87 -5.95 21.62
N ALA A 769 -25.55 -6.04 21.45
CA ALA A 769 -24.72 -4.87 21.15
C ALA A 769 -25.03 -4.25 19.78
N TYR A 770 -25.31 -5.06 18.75
CA TYR A 770 -25.75 -4.57 17.44
C TYR A 770 -27.11 -3.86 17.54
N ARG A 771 -28.07 -4.46 18.23
CA ARG A 771 -29.39 -3.86 18.49
C ARG A 771 -29.30 -2.61 19.36
N GLY A 772 -28.27 -2.52 20.21
CA GLY A 772 -27.94 -1.32 21.00
C GLY A 772 -27.17 -0.24 20.21
N GLY A 773 -27.05 -0.38 18.87
CA GLY A 773 -26.50 0.65 17.97
C GLY A 773 -25.08 0.38 17.46
N LYS A 774 -24.40 -0.72 17.83
CA LYS A 774 -23.07 -1.07 17.29
C LYS A 774 -23.17 -1.76 15.92
N THR A 775 -23.58 -1.01 14.90
CA THR A 775 -23.83 -1.54 13.54
C THR A 775 -22.58 -2.11 12.86
N ALA A 776 -21.38 -1.74 13.30
CA ALA A 776 -20.10 -2.32 12.83
C ALA A 776 -20.01 -3.85 13.04
N LEU A 777 -20.79 -4.41 13.98
CA LEU A 777 -20.85 -5.87 14.20
C LEU A 777 -21.50 -6.64 13.04
N LEU A 778 -22.13 -5.97 12.07
CA LEU A 778 -22.63 -6.63 10.87
C LEU A 778 -21.50 -7.34 10.10
N GLY A 779 -20.31 -6.72 10.02
CA GLY A 779 -19.12 -7.32 9.42
C GLY A 779 -18.63 -8.57 10.15
N PHE A 780 -18.69 -8.56 11.49
CA PHE A 780 -18.38 -9.74 12.32
C PHE A 780 -19.34 -10.90 12.00
N PHE A 781 -20.67 -10.65 12.01
CA PHE A 781 -21.66 -11.68 11.68
C PHE A 781 -21.51 -12.20 10.25
N THR A 782 -21.28 -11.30 9.29
CA THR A 782 -21.02 -11.68 7.89
C THR A 782 -19.81 -12.63 7.82
N GLY A 783 -18.71 -12.33 8.50
CA GLY A 783 -17.54 -13.19 8.56
C GLY A 783 -17.80 -14.56 9.21
N GLN A 784 -18.67 -14.64 10.23
CA GLN A 784 -19.08 -15.89 10.87
C GLN A 784 -19.96 -16.73 9.93
N VAL A 785 -20.93 -16.12 9.26
CA VAL A 785 -21.79 -16.82 8.28
C VAL A 785 -20.95 -17.30 7.08
N MET A 786 -20.04 -16.49 6.56
CA MET A 786 -19.15 -16.89 5.46
C MET A 786 -18.26 -18.07 5.83
N ARG A 787 -17.78 -18.16 7.07
CA ARG A 787 -17.06 -19.34 7.59
C ARG A 787 -17.97 -20.55 7.71
N ALA A 788 -19.17 -20.38 8.26
CA ALA A 788 -20.15 -21.48 8.42
C ALA A 788 -20.61 -22.05 7.08
N THR A 789 -20.69 -21.22 6.05
CA THR A 789 -21.04 -21.61 4.68
C THR A 789 -19.84 -22.07 3.84
N GLN A 790 -18.62 -22.04 4.40
CA GLN A 790 -17.37 -22.33 3.68
C GLN A 790 -17.20 -21.47 2.40
N GLY A 791 -17.69 -20.23 2.42
CA GLY A 791 -17.66 -19.32 1.28
C GLY A 791 -18.66 -19.65 0.16
N LYS A 792 -19.63 -20.53 0.39
CA LYS A 792 -20.64 -20.92 -0.60
C LYS A 792 -21.78 -19.89 -0.75
N ALA A 793 -21.96 -19.00 0.23
CA ALA A 793 -22.96 -17.93 0.17
C ALA A 793 -22.40 -16.65 -0.44
N GLU A 794 -23.22 -15.88 -1.13
CA GLU A 794 -22.86 -14.59 -1.68
C GLU A 794 -22.89 -13.52 -0.58
N PRO A 795 -21.81 -12.72 -0.38
CA PRO A 795 -21.71 -11.79 0.74
C PRO A 795 -22.83 -10.74 0.83
N GLY A 796 -23.32 -10.23 -0.29
CA GLY A 796 -24.42 -9.26 -0.33
C GLY A 796 -25.75 -9.89 0.17
N ARG A 797 -26.01 -11.12 -0.24
CA ARG A 797 -27.17 -11.89 0.19
C ARG A 797 -27.12 -12.25 1.69
N VAL A 798 -25.92 -12.63 2.16
CA VAL A 798 -25.65 -12.84 3.61
C VAL A 798 -25.93 -11.58 4.41
N ALA A 799 -25.47 -10.42 3.96
CA ALA A 799 -25.69 -9.15 4.64
C ALA A 799 -27.19 -8.76 4.68
N GLY A 800 -27.96 -9.08 3.64
CA GLY A 800 -29.40 -8.89 3.61
C GLY A 800 -30.09 -9.72 4.69
N VAL A 801 -29.90 -11.05 4.67
CA VAL A 801 -30.50 -11.98 5.63
C VAL A 801 -30.08 -11.69 7.08
N LEU A 802 -28.80 -11.27 7.28
CA LEU A 802 -28.32 -10.84 8.61
C LEU A 802 -29.03 -9.57 9.11
N LYS A 803 -29.28 -8.59 8.27
CA LYS A 803 -30.01 -7.38 8.67
C LYS A 803 -31.43 -7.71 9.09
N ASP A 804 -32.09 -8.57 8.35
CA ASP A 804 -33.46 -9.02 8.67
C ASP A 804 -33.48 -9.82 9.97
N GLY A 805 -32.57 -10.76 10.19
CA GLY A 805 -32.44 -11.54 11.42
C GLY A 805 -32.03 -10.71 12.64
N LEU A 806 -31.22 -9.68 12.47
CA LEU A 806 -30.81 -8.77 13.53
C LEU A 806 -31.91 -7.73 13.87
N ALA A 807 -32.77 -7.38 12.91
CA ALA A 807 -33.89 -6.48 13.10
C ALA A 807 -35.11 -7.20 13.76
N ALA A 808 -35.24 -8.52 13.59
CA ALA A 808 -36.30 -9.29 14.24
C ALA A 808 -36.08 -9.32 15.77
N LYS A 809 -37.18 -9.01 16.53
CA LYS A 809 -37.16 -8.96 17.99
C LYS A 809 -37.07 -10.36 18.62
#